data_ba31928ab11fb3b0ee6e19ffaaf3aec0
#
_entry.id   ba31928ab11fb3b0ee6e19ffaaf3aec0
#
_cell.length_a   1.000
_cell.length_b   1.000
_cell.length_c   1.000
_cell.angle_alpha   90.00
_cell.angle_beta   90.00
_cell.angle_gamma   90.00
#
_symmetry.space_group_name_H-M   'P 1'
#
loop_
_entity.id
_entity.type
_entity.pdbx_description
1 polymer ?
#
loop_
_entity_poly.entity_id
_entity_poly.type
_entity_poly.pdbx_seq_one_letter_code
_entity_poly.pdbx_strand_id
1 'polypeptide(L)'
;MKIGFSTLCCPNYDWKEIFSMATDLGFDGIEVRYIKEEEALSPFSIDKCDDTAVMLKKARIEIPCLSTGGCIKHDNWNETKEEILKYMNIASKVGAKYIRILGDIHAAPEGEVDDDVIASRIKEIVPDAEKHDVILLVETNGVYADTNRLANLLNDIASDNVAALWDVHHPYRYFGESAEATLTNLGAYIKHVHVKDSFKEDDGKVTYKIIGEGDIPLDDMMLALKSINYEGYITLEWVKRWNAELSDAGVIFPKFVDYMQEYTSSLKNRSKLQDNLRGTGKYVWPKETIIDLTFPQVLDRMAEEFPDQYCFRYTTCDYTRTYSEFRDDVDTFARSLIALGVRPGDHVAIWATNVPQWFITFWATVKIGAVLVSVNTAYKIYEAEYLLKQSDTHTLVMIDGVKTSNYSEIIKELCPELKNLKPGQPLHSKKLPFLRNVITVDCEIDGCYTWDEAMELSKNVPVEEVYRRAVAINKNDVCNMQYTSGTTGFPKGVMLTHYNVVNNGKAIGDCMDLSTADRMMIQVPMFHCFGMVLAMTASMTHGVTMSPIPAFSPRRGLDCINKEKITCFHGVPTMFIAMLSHEDFDKTDFSHMRTGIMAGSPCPIATMKDVVGKMHMDEITIVYGQTEASPGCTMSSTDDSLEVRVSTVGRALPEIECKIVDPETGADLPVGEIGEFVARGYNIMKGYYKMPKATSSAIDKDGWLHTGDLACKTEDGNYKITGRLKDMIIRGGENIYPKEIEEFIYTNPKVSDVQVIGVPDEQYGEEIAACIILKEGETMTEAEMKQFVRDHMAKHKVPKYVDFVDAFPMNAAGKILKYRMREMAIEKYGLQKANAVETA
;
A
#
# COMPACT_ATOMS: atom_id res chain seq x y z
N MET A 1 4.97 -1.03 -21.76
CA MET A 1 5.45 -2.31 -22.36
C MET A 1 5.20 -3.43 -21.34
N LYS A 2 4.77 -4.60 -21.79
CA LYS A 2 4.56 -5.83 -21.01
C LYS A 2 5.74 -6.78 -21.17
N ILE A 3 5.98 -7.66 -20.20
CA ILE A 3 7.03 -8.67 -20.30
C ILE A 3 6.47 -10.07 -20.50
N GLY A 4 7.14 -10.84 -21.33
CA GLY A 4 6.83 -12.23 -21.59
C GLY A 4 8.08 -13.09 -21.75
N PHE A 5 7.88 -14.39 -21.81
CA PHE A 5 8.93 -15.32 -22.22
C PHE A 5 8.39 -16.40 -23.16
N SER A 6 9.26 -16.91 -24.01
CA SER A 6 8.94 -18.05 -24.86
C SER A 6 9.18 -19.36 -24.10
N THR A 7 8.29 -20.35 -24.28
CA THR A 7 8.48 -21.69 -23.70
C THR A 7 9.74 -22.42 -24.22
N LEU A 8 10.40 -21.90 -25.24
CA LEU A 8 11.74 -22.35 -25.64
C LEU A 8 12.80 -22.20 -24.56
N CYS A 9 12.58 -21.25 -23.61
CA CYS A 9 13.48 -21.00 -22.48
C CYS A 9 13.51 -22.16 -21.47
N CYS A 10 12.43 -22.93 -21.38
CA CYS A 10 12.22 -23.96 -20.34
C CYS A 10 11.77 -25.32 -20.93
N PRO A 11 12.60 -25.97 -21.77
CA PRO A 11 12.19 -27.15 -22.53
C PRO A 11 11.80 -28.37 -21.71
N ASN A 12 12.22 -28.42 -20.44
CA ASN A 12 11.94 -29.53 -19.52
C ASN A 12 10.71 -29.31 -18.65
N TYR A 13 10.12 -28.09 -18.66
CA TYR A 13 8.99 -27.73 -17.81
C TYR A 13 7.67 -28.21 -18.44
N ASP A 14 6.78 -28.72 -17.58
CA ASP A 14 5.40 -28.93 -17.98
C ASP A 14 4.59 -27.63 -17.87
N TRP A 15 3.33 -27.68 -18.36
CA TRP A 15 2.49 -26.49 -18.38
C TRP A 15 2.26 -25.88 -16.99
N LYS A 16 2.14 -26.72 -15.94
CA LYS A 16 1.95 -26.26 -14.57
C LYS A 16 3.19 -25.53 -14.04
N GLU A 17 4.37 -26.03 -14.34
CA GLU A 17 5.65 -25.43 -13.96
C GLU A 17 5.86 -24.10 -14.71
N ILE A 18 5.57 -24.06 -16.03
CA ILE A 18 5.65 -22.85 -16.87
C ILE A 18 4.71 -21.77 -16.31
N PHE A 19 3.46 -22.15 -16.03
CA PHE A 19 2.44 -21.26 -15.51
C PHE A 19 2.79 -20.73 -14.12
N SER A 20 3.26 -21.60 -13.21
CA SER A 20 3.71 -21.19 -11.87
C SER A 20 4.86 -20.21 -11.97
N MET A 21 5.87 -20.49 -12.79
CA MET A 21 7.01 -19.61 -13.01
C MET A 21 6.61 -18.22 -13.53
N ALA A 22 5.68 -18.20 -14.49
CA ALA A 22 5.15 -16.94 -15.00
C ALA A 22 4.45 -16.12 -13.91
N THR A 23 3.64 -16.77 -13.09
CA THR A 23 2.93 -16.14 -11.97
C THR A 23 3.90 -15.65 -10.89
N ASP A 24 4.85 -16.50 -10.51
CA ASP A 24 5.79 -16.24 -9.41
C ASP A 24 6.74 -15.08 -9.73
N LEU A 25 7.22 -14.98 -10.96
CA LEU A 25 8.11 -13.91 -11.39
C LEU A 25 7.37 -12.69 -11.97
N GLY A 26 6.04 -12.76 -12.02
CA GLY A 26 5.19 -11.65 -12.44
C GLY A 26 5.31 -11.29 -13.91
N PHE A 27 5.50 -12.28 -14.79
CA PHE A 27 5.35 -12.08 -16.22
C PHE A 27 3.91 -11.75 -16.60
N ASP A 28 3.73 -10.90 -17.58
CA ASP A 28 2.42 -10.53 -18.10
C ASP A 28 1.90 -11.55 -19.14
N GLY A 29 2.82 -12.29 -19.78
CA GLY A 29 2.44 -13.26 -20.79
C GLY A 29 3.43 -14.40 -21.02
N ILE A 30 2.93 -15.45 -21.65
CA ILE A 30 3.69 -16.63 -22.06
C ILE A 30 3.51 -16.79 -23.56
N GLU A 31 4.61 -16.78 -24.31
CA GLU A 31 4.62 -17.19 -25.70
C GLU A 31 4.81 -18.69 -25.80
N VAL A 32 3.88 -19.37 -26.44
CA VAL A 32 3.89 -20.84 -26.49
C VAL A 32 4.45 -21.33 -27.82
N ARG A 33 5.54 -22.08 -27.74
CA ARG A 33 6.16 -22.77 -28.88
C ARG A 33 6.15 -24.27 -28.72
N TYR A 34 6.70 -24.78 -27.63
CA TYR A 34 6.74 -26.18 -27.24
C TYR A 34 6.47 -26.32 -25.75
N ILE A 35 5.89 -27.42 -25.34
CA ILE A 35 5.73 -27.83 -23.94
C ILE A 35 6.29 -29.25 -23.81
N LYS A 36 7.43 -29.37 -23.13
CA LYS A 36 8.25 -30.59 -23.11
C LYS A 36 8.62 -31.05 -24.53
N GLU A 37 8.43 -32.32 -24.84
CA GLU A 37 8.74 -32.92 -26.12
C GLU A 37 7.68 -32.73 -27.19
N GLU A 38 6.47 -32.28 -26.76
CA GLU A 38 5.35 -32.08 -27.68
C GLU A 38 5.41 -30.68 -28.31
N GLU A 39 5.30 -30.65 -29.65
CA GLU A 39 5.00 -29.42 -30.37
C GLU A 39 3.65 -28.88 -29.85
N ALA A 40 3.73 -27.88 -29.03
CA ALA A 40 2.67 -27.17 -28.37
C ALA A 40 1.43 -27.98 -28.21
N LEU A 41 0.96 -28.46 -27.06
CA LEU A 41 -0.45 -28.47 -27.14
C LEU A 41 -1.24 -29.45 -26.31
N SER A 42 -0.71 -30.14 -25.32
CA SER A 42 -1.62 -30.91 -24.50
C SER A 42 -2.58 -30.00 -23.68
N PRO A 43 -2.18 -28.82 -23.17
CA PRO A 43 -3.11 -27.85 -22.58
C PRO A 43 -3.88 -27.01 -23.61
N PHE A 44 -3.38 -26.96 -24.86
CA PHE A 44 -3.97 -26.17 -25.95
C PHE A 44 -4.65 -27.06 -26.99
N SER A 45 -4.85 -28.35 -26.72
CA SER A 45 -5.71 -29.22 -27.55
C SER A 45 -7.15 -28.67 -27.58
N ILE A 46 -7.87 -28.91 -28.66
CA ILE A 46 -9.20 -28.35 -28.91
C ILE A 46 -10.17 -28.65 -27.75
N ASP A 47 -10.04 -29.78 -27.11
CA ASP A 47 -10.82 -30.24 -25.97
C ASP A 47 -10.44 -29.60 -24.61
N LYS A 48 -9.27 -28.98 -24.51
CA LYS A 48 -8.75 -28.34 -23.27
C LYS A 48 -8.58 -26.82 -23.37
N CYS A 49 -8.66 -26.23 -24.55
CA CYS A 49 -8.45 -24.79 -24.76
C CYS A 49 -9.36 -23.93 -23.87
N ASP A 50 -10.61 -24.31 -23.67
CA ASP A 50 -11.57 -23.53 -22.90
C ASP A 50 -11.18 -23.49 -21.42
N ASP A 51 -10.76 -24.63 -20.84
CA ASP A 51 -10.27 -24.71 -19.44
C ASP A 51 -8.99 -23.90 -19.26
N THR A 52 -8.08 -23.99 -20.25
CA THR A 52 -6.83 -23.22 -20.24
C THR A 52 -7.10 -21.73 -20.33
N ALA A 53 -8.02 -21.29 -21.17
CA ALA A 53 -8.40 -19.88 -21.28
C ALA A 53 -8.98 -19.33 -19.97
N VAL A 54 -9.84 -20.10 -19.28
CA VAL A 54 -10.36 -19.73 -17.96
C VAL A 54 -9.24 -19.59 -16.93
N MET A 55 -8.30 -20.53 -16.89
CA MET A 55 -7.16 -20.51 -15.97
C MET A 55 -6.26 -19.27 -16.22
N LEU A 56 -5.93 -19.00 -17.47
CA LEU A 56 -5.12 -17.84 -17.86
C LEU A 56 -5.79 -16.53 -17.47
N LYS A 57 -7.08 -16.39 -17.74
CA LYS A 57 -7.86 -15.21 -17.36
C LYS A 57 -7.88 -15.00 -15.85
N LYS A 58 -8.06 -16.08 -15.08
CA LYS A 58 -8.05 -16.03 -13.61
C LYS A 58 -6.70 -15.56 -13.05
N ALA A 59 -5.60 -16.01 -13.65
CA ALA A 59 -4.26 -15.63 -13.24
C ALA A 59 -3.77 -14.30 -13.85
N ARG A 60 -4.55 -13.70 -14.78
CA ARG A 60 -4.18 -12.50 -15.52
C ARG A 60 -2.86 -12.64 -16.30
N ILE A 61 -2.62 -13.83 -16.81
CA ILE A 61 -1.55 -14.12 -17.74
C ILE A 61 -2.17 -14.24 -19.12
N GLU A 62 -1.57 -13.55 -20.10
CA GLU A 62 -2.00 -13.62 -21.48
C GLU A 62 -1.14 -14.60 -22.28
N ILE A 63 -1.67 -15.13 -23.37
CA ILE A 63 -0.89 -15.74 -24.43
C ILE A 63 -0.80 -14.72 -25.56
N PRO A 64 0.20 -13.85 -25.60
CA PRO A 64 0.27 -12.80 -26.61
C PRO A 64 0.48 -13.37 -28.00
N CYS A 65 1.28 -14.42 -28.11
CA CYS A 65 1.68 -15.03 -29.36
C CYS A 65 1.76 -16.56 -29.26
N LEU A 66 1.28 -17.23 -30.28
CA LEU A 66 1.57 -18.64 -30.52
C LEU A 66 2.63 -18.75 -31.62
N SER A 67 3.74 -19.38 -31.32
CA SER A 67 4.83 -19.56 -32.26
C SER A 67 4.71 -20.90 -32.97
N THR A 68 4.51 -20.87 -34.29
CA THR A 68 4.43 -22.09 -35.11
C THR A 68 5.82 -22.57 -35.58
N GLY A 69 5.91 -23.82 -36.02
CA GLY A 69 7.01 -24.34 -36.85
C GLY A 69 6.90 -23.92 -38.33
N GLY A 70 5.78 -23.31 -38.66
CA GLY A 70 5.40 -23.02 -40.06
C GLY A 70 6.37 -22.06 -40.73
N CYS A 71 7.24 -22.60 -41.58
CA CYS A 71 8.13 -21.82 -42.44
C CYS A 71 7.51 -21.74 -43.85
N ILE A 72 7.18 -20.53 -44.28
CA ILE A 72 6.50 -20.27 -45.57
C ILE A 72 7.34 -20.68 -46.77
N LYS A 73 8.69 -20.66 -46.63
CA LYS A 73 9.66 -21.09 -47.64
C LYS A 73 9.58 -22.61 -47.94
N HIS A 74 9.05 -23.44 -47.03
CA HIS A 74 9.11 -24.89 -47.13
C HIS A 74 8.49 -25.43 -48.40
N ASP A 75 9.08 -26.45 -49.00
CA ASP A 75 8.64 -27.07 -50.23
C ASP A 75 7.23 -27.68 -50.09
N ASN A 76 6.90 -28.23 -48.93
CA ASN A 76 5.56 -28.77 -48.64
C ASN A 76 4.63 -27.70 -48.05
N TRP A 77 4.23 -26.73 -48.85
CA TRP A 77 3.36 -25.63 -48.45
C TRP A 77 2.03 -26.09 -47.84
N ASN A 78 1.43 -27.15 -48.38
CA ASN A 78 0.14 -27.61 -47.90
C ASN A 78 0.18 -28.06 -46.44
N GLU A 79 1.18 -28.78 -45.98
CA GLU A 79 1.37 -29.19 -44.60
C GLU A 79 1.61 -27.97 -43.68
N THR A 80 2.46 -27.06 -44.12
CA THR A 80 2.73 -25.80 -43.41
C THR A 80 1.45 -24.97 -43.24
N LYS A 81 0.65 -24.88 -44.31
CA LYS A 81 -0.64 -24.18 -44.27
C LYS A 81 -1.61 -24.82 -43.26
N GLU A 82 -1.75 -26.15 -43.32
CA GLU A 82 -2.64 -26.87 -42.35
C GLU A 82 -2.19 -26.67 -40.92
N GLU A 83 -0.89 -26.66 -40.64
CA GLU A 83 -0.38 -26.33 -39.31
C GLU A 83 -0.76 -24.92 -38.89
N ILE A 84 -0.51 -23.90 -39.71
CA ILE A 84 -0.85 -22.50 -39.41
C ILE A 84 -2.35 -22.34 -39.14
N LEU A 85 -3.20 -22.94 -39.95
CA LEU A 85 -4.67 -22.90 -39.75
C LEU A 85 -5.10 -23.54 -38.45
N LYS A 86 -4.48 -24.63 -38.03
CA LYS A 86 -4.71 -25.23 -36.72
C LYS A 86 -4.35 -24.25 -35.57
N TYR A 87 -3.23 -23.56 -35.68
CA TYR A 87 -2.82 -22.55 -34.70
C TYR A 87 -3.77 -21.34 -34.65
N MET A 88 -4.35 -20.92 -35.81
CA MET A 88 -5.35 -19.86 -35.85
C MET A 88 -6.60 -20.23 -35.03
N ASN A 89 -7.07 -21.47 -35.18
CA ASN A 89 -8.20 -21.96 -34.41
C ASN A 89 -7.93 -22.00 -32.89
N ILE A 90 -6.72 -22.42 -32.49
CA ILE A 90 -6.30 -22.41 -31.08
C ILE A 90 -6.18 -20.99 -30.56
N ALA A 91 -5.52 -20.10 -31.28
CA ALA A 91 -5.32 -18.71 -30.91
C ALA A 91 -6.64 -18.00 -30.59
N SER A 92 -7.64 -18.17 -31.49
CA SER A 92 -8.98 -17.62 -31.30
C SER A 92 -9.65 -18.11 -30.00
N LYS A 93 -9.40 -19.35 -29.57
CA LYS A 93 -10.00 -19.92 -28.35
C LYS A 93 -9.30 -19.47 -27.07
N VAL A 94 -7.97 -19.39 -27.08
CA VAL A 94 -7.20 -18.97 -25.90
C VAL A 94 -7.01 -17.47 -25.79
N GLY A 95 -7.49 -16.70 -26.78
CA GLY A 95 -7.38 -15.25 -26.80
C GLY A 95 -6.03 -14.73 -27.26
N ALA A 96 -5.21 -15.57 -27.91
CA ALA A 96 -3.94 -15.12 -28.48
C ALA A 96 -4.18 -14.25 -29.72
N LYS A 97 -3.60 -13.06 -29.73
CA LYS A 97 -3.77 -12.08 -30.82
C LYS A 97 -2.85 -12.37 -32.00
N TYR A 98 -1.68 -12.96 -31.73
CA TYR A 98 -0.61 -13.11 -32.69
C TYR A 98 -0.24 -14.56 -32.95
N ILE A 99 0.12 -14.85 -34.21
CA ILE A 99 0.71 -16.11 -34.61
C ILE A 99 2.01 -15.81 -35.32
N ARG A 100 3.11 -16.31 -34.81
CA ARG A 100 4.40 -16.15 -35.41
C ARG A 100 4.61 -17.19 -36.53
N ILE A 101 5.03 -16.73 -37.71
CA ILE A 101 5.39 -17.51 -38.86
C ILE A 101 6.81 -17.15 -39.31
N LEU A 102 7.49 -18.06 -39.98
CA LEU A 102 8.84 -17.85 -40.50
C LEU A 102 8.82 -17.71 -42.02
N GLY A 103 9.42 -16.64 -42.53
CA GLY A 103 9.68 -16.48 -43.96
C GLY A 103 10.90 -17.30 -44.43
N ASP A 104 11.87 -17.50 -43.53
CA ASP A 104 13.10 -18.29 -43.74
C ASP A 104 13.37 -19.21 -42.54
N ILE A 105 14.06 -20.31 -42.72
CA ILE A 105 14.22 -21.37 -41.71
C ILE A 105 15.25 -21.00 -40.63
N HIS A 106 16.43 -20.52 -41.07
CA HIS A 106 17.59 -20.28 -40.20
C HIS A 106 17.61 -18.84 -39.69
N ALA A 107 18.14 -18.62 -38.48
CA ALA A 107 18.30 -17.28 -37.92
C ALA A 107 19.29 -16.44 -38.78
N ALA A 108 20.38 -17.03 -39.23
CA ALA A 108 21.28 -16.42 -40.17
C ALA A 108 20.76 -16.57 -41.61
N PRO A 109 20.96 -15.59 -42.49
CA PRO A 109 20.53 -15.68 -43.86
C PRO A 109 21.31 -16.79 -44.62
N GLU A 110 20.57 -17.80 -45.11
CA GLU A 110 21.13 -18.92 -45.84
C GLU A 110 20.28 -19.25 -47.08
N GLY A 111 20.93 -19.34 -48.23
CA GLY A 111 20.30 -19.71 -49.51
C GLY A 111 19.42 -18.61 -50.11
N GLU A 112 18.72 -18.96 -51.16
CA GLU A 112 17.81 -18.05 -51.89
C GLU A 112 16.36 -18.18 -51.38
N VAL A 113 15.68 -17.04 -51.28
CA VAL A 113 14.26 -16.94 -50.95
C VAL A 113 13.59 -16.09 -52.01
N ASP A 114 12.49 -16.61 -52.54
CA ASP A 114 11.68 -15.93 -53.55
C ASP A 114 10.54 -15.18 -52.84
N ASP A 115 10.64 -13.84 -52.77
CA ASP A 115 9.71 -12.99 -52.05
C ASP A 115 8.30 -13.02 -52.65
N ASP A 116 8.16 -13.21 -53.98
CA ASP A 116 6.86 -13.30 -54.65
C ASP A 116 6.11 -14.59 -54.23
N VAL A 117 6.85 -15.69 -54.09
CA VAL A 117 6.29 -16.95 -53.56
C VAL A 117 5.85 -16.81 -52.11
N ILE A 118 6.68 -16.20 -51.29
CA ILE A 118 6.36 -15.96 -49.87
C ILE A 118 5.12 -15.08 -49.76
N ALA A 119 5.06 -13.94 -50.47
CA ALA A 119 3.92 -13.04 -50.48
C ALA A 119 2.64 -13.73 -50.92
N SER A 120 2.72 -14.52 -51.99
CA SER A 120 1.56 -15.27 -52.51
C SER A 120 1.01 -16.28 -51.52
N ARG A 121 1.90 -17.03 -50.83
CA ARG A 121 1.50 -18.01 -49.80
C ARG A 121 0.89 -17.34 -48.55
N ILE A 122 1.45 -16.21 -48.13
CA ILE A 122 0.86 -15.46 -47.00
C ILE A 122 -0.52 -14.91 -47.40
N LYS A 123 -0.66 -14.31 -48.61
CA LYS A 123 -1.94 -13.81 -49.12
C LYS A 123 -3.03 -14.91 -49.16
N GLU A 124 -2.64 -16.17 -49.40
CA GLU A 124 -3.56 -17.32 -49.44
C GLU A 124 -4.21 -17.59 -48.05
N ILE A 125 -3.51 -17.31 -46.97
CA ILE A 125 -4.01 -17.59 -45.57
C ILE A 125 -4.55 -16.35 -44.85
N VAL A 126 -4.41 -15.15 -45.39
CA VAL A 126 -4.95 -13.91 -44.81
C VAL A 126 -6.45 -13.98 -44.54
N PRO A 127 -7.32 -14.50 -45.46
CA PRO A 127 -8.76 -14.60 -45.18
C PRO A 127 -9.09 -15.46 -43.95
N ASP A 128 -8.31 -16.48 -43.68
CA ASP A 128 -8.46 -17.32 -42.49
C ASP A 128 -8.01 -16.59 -41.23
N ALA A 129 -6.95 -15.78 -41.30
CA ALA A 129 -6.49 -14.93 -40.21
C ALA A 129 -7.54 -13.87 -39.83
N GLU A 130 -8.16 -13.22 -40.83
CA GLU A 130 -9.27 -12.30 -40.64
C GLU A 130 -10.48 -12.97 -39.94
N LYS A 131 -10.86 -14.16 -40.41
CA LYS A 131 -11.95 -14.94 -39.82
C LYS A 131 -11.74 -15.30 -38.36
N HIS A 132 -10.50 -15.56 -37.93
CA HIS A 132 -10.14 -15.92 -36.56
C HIS A 132 -9.74 -14.72 -35.71
N ASP A 133 -9.79 -13.51 -36.23
CA ASP A 133 -9.36 -12.26 -35.59
C ASP A 133 -7.90 -12.33 -35.06
N VAL A 134 -6.99 -12.90 -35.85
CA VAL A 134 -5.58 -13.03 -35.51
C VAL A 134 -4.71 -12.27 -36.51
N ILE A 135 -3.51 -11.89 -36.10
CA ILE A 135 -2.49 -11.24 -36.93
C ILE A 135 -1.32 -12.21 -37.10
N LEU A 136 -0.92 -12.46 -38.33
CA LEU A 136 0.24 -13.24 -38.66
C LEU A 136 1.48 -12.36 -38.53
N LEU A 137 2.46 -12.77 -37.74
CA LEU A 137 3.70 -12.05 -37.57
C LEU A 137 4.85 -12.75 -38.32
N VAL A 138 5.38 -12.08 -39.32
CA VAL A 138 6.63 -12.52 -39.98
C VAL A 138 7.79 -12.07 -39.09
N GLU A 139 8.56 -13.03 -38.62
CA GLU A 139 9.72 -12.73 -37.77
C GLU A 139 10.90 -12.18 -38.61
N THR A 140 11.64 -11.23 -38.03
CA THR A 140 12.93 -10.76 -38.58
C THR A 140 13.97 -11.87 -38.48
N ASN A 141 13.86 -12.88 -39.32
CA ASN A 141 14.64 -14.12 -39.30
C ASN A 141 15.22 -14.43 -40.72
N GLY A 142 16.40 -14.98 -40.76
CA GLY A 142 17.06 -15.32 -42.01
C GLY A 142 17.24 -14.13 -42.95
N VAL A 143 16.82 -14.23 -44.19
CA VAL A 143 16.90 -13.13 -45.17
C VAL A 143 16.02 -11.94 -44.79
N TYR A 144 14.97 -12.16 -43.98
CA TYR A 144 14.08 -11.10 -43.51
C TYR A 144 14.59 -10.41 -42.25
N ALA A 145 15.76 -10.80 -41.75
CA ALA A 145 16.47 -9.98 -40.75
C ALA A 145 17.06 -8.71 -41.42
N ASP A 146 17.13 -8.62 -42.73
CA ASP A 146 17.18 -7.37 -43.50
C ASP A 146 15.76 -6.76 -43.42
N THR A 147 15.58 -5.78 -42.53
CA THR A 147 14.25 -5.23 -42.23
C THR A 147 13.69 -4.40 -43.40
N ASN A 148 14.53 -3.88 -44.28
CA ASN A 148 14.07 -3.23 -45.51
C ASN A 148 13.41 -4.25 -46.46
N ARG A 149 13.99 -5.45 -46.58
CA ARG A 149 13.41 -6.54 -47.37
C ARG A 149 12.06 -7.00 -46.77
N LEU A 150 12.00 -7.16 -45.44
CA LEU A 150 10.75 -7.50 -44.76
C LEU A 150 9.67 -6.42 -44.97
N ALA A 151 10.04 -5.14 -44.84
CA ALA A 151 9.11 -4.04 -45.10
C ALA A 151 8.52 -4.09 -46.53
N ASN A 152 9.34 -4.37 -47.55
CA ASN A 152 8.89 -4.53 -48.91
C ASN A 152 7.91 -5.69 -49.07
N LEU A 153 8.20 -6.85 -48.44
CA LEU A 153 7.29 -7.99 -48.41
C LEU A 153 5.93 -7.62 -47.76
N LEU A 154 5.95 -6.96 -46.61
CA LEU A 154 4.73 -6.57 -45.91
C LEU A 154 3.91 -5.52 -46.68
N ASN A 155 4.58 -4.59 -47.34
CA ASN A 155 3.96 -3.62 -48.25
C ASN A 155 3.32 -4.28 -49.49
N ASP A 156 3.91 -5.34 -50.04
CA ASP A 156 3.31 -6.08 -51.12
C ASP A 156 2.10 -6.89 -50.67
N ILE A 157 2.15 -7.48 -49.48
CA ILE A 157 0.98 -8.22 -48.92
C ILE A 157 -0.14 -7.25 -48.60
N ALA A 158 0.12 -6.08 -48.07
CA ALA A 158 -0.81 -4.98 -47.81
C ALA A 158 -2.07 -5.41 -47.02
N SER A 159 -1.89 -6.14 -45.91
CA SER A 159 -2.99 -6.61 -45.04
C SER A 159 -2.79 -6.18 -43.59
N ASP A 160 -3.86 -5.73 -42.93
CA ASP A 160 -3.86 -5.41 -41.50
C ASP A 160 -3.72 -6.67 -40.61
N ASN A 161 -3.92 -7.85 -41.18
CA ASN A 161 -3.74 -9.13 -40.48
C ASN A 161 -2.35 -9.76 -40.70
N VAL A 162 -1.40 -8.99 -41.26
CA VAL A 162 0.00 -9.40 -41.40
C VAL A 162 0.89 -8.26 -40.91
N ALA A 163 1.84 -8.59 -40.02
CA ALA A 163 2.73 -7.61 -39.43
C ALA A 163 4.12 -8.23 -39.15
N ALA A 164 4.97 -7.51 -38.43
CA ALA A 164 6.31 -7.95 -38.08
C ALA A 164 6.41 -8.36 -36.61
N LEU A 165 7.18 -9.43 -36.37
CA LEU A 165 7.79 -9.72 -35.08
C LEU A 165 9.25 -9.27 -35.19
N TRP A 166 9.64 -8.29 -34.40
CA TRP A 166 11.01 -7.86 -34.34
C TRP A 166 11.80 -8.68 -33.33
N ASP A 167 12.62 -9.61 -33.80
CA ASP A 167 13.69 -10.14 -32.96
C ASP A 167 14.85 -9.17 -33.03
N VAL A 168 15.16 -8.51 -31.92
CA VAL A 168 16.16 -7.43 -31.87
C VAL A 168 17.59 -7.91 -32.21
N HIS A 169 17.83 -9.19 -31.96
CA HIS A 169 19.15 -9.81 -32.18
C HIS A 169 19.50 -9.98 -33.68
N HIS A 170 18.56 -10.45 -34.50
CA HIS A 170 18.87 -10.91 -35.86
C HIS A 170 19.29 -9.77 -36.80
N PRO A 171 18.53 -8.64 -36.92
CA PRO A 171 18.96 -7.52 -37.76
C PRO A 171 20.32 -6.96 -37.37
N TYR A 172 20.54 -6.76 -36.07
CA TYR A 172 21.83 -6.27 -35.57
C TYR A 172 22.96 -7.26 -35.82
N ARG A 173 22.74 -8.53 -35.46
CA ARG A 173 23.81 -9.56 -35.50
C ARG A 173 24.25 -9.94 -36.89
N TYR A 174 23.31 -10.08 -37.83
CA TYR A 174 23.57 -10.61 -39.16
C TYR A 174 23.68 -9.52 -40.23
N PHE A 175 23.05 -8.37 -40.06
CA PHE A 175 23.10 -7.27 -41.02
C PHE A 175 23.75 -6.00 -40.46
N GLY A 176 24.15 -5.96 -39.22
CA GLY A 176 24.70 -4.77 -38.55
C GLY A 176 23.73 -3.61 -38.51
N GLU A 177 22.46 -3.92 -38.52
CA GLU A 177 21.40 -2.92 -38.59
C GLU A 177 21.14 -2.31 -37.19
N SER A 178 21.07 -0.98 -37.12
CA SER A 178 20.75 -0.27 -35.86
C SER A 178 19.25 -0.31 -35.54
N ALA A 179 18.88 -0.12 -34.28
CA ALA A 179 17.49 0.00 -33.87
C ALA A 179 16.74 1.12 -34.62
N GLU A 180 17.40 2.24 -34.87
CA GLU A 180 16.82 3.36 -35.63
C GLU A 180 16.51 2.98 -37.09
N ALA A 181 17.40 2.24 -37.73
CA ALA A 181 17.19 1.73 -39.11
C ALA A 181 16.00 0.76 -39.13
N THR A 182 15.93 -0.19 -38.21
CA THR A 182 14.77 -1.10 -38.08
C THR A 182 13.46 -0.36 -37.88
N LEU A 183 13.41 0.66 -37.00
CA LEU A 183 12.20 1.47 -36.81
C LEU A 183 11.83 2.24 -38.09
N THR A 184 12.80 2.75 -38.81
CA THR A 184 12.55 3.44 -40.10
C THR A 184 11.90 2.50 -41.11
N ASN A 185 12.34 1.25 -41.19
CA ASN A 185 11.81 0.25 -42.11
C ASN A 185 10.47 -0.33 -41.64
N LEU A 186 10.37 -0.78 -40.38
CA LEU A 186 9.23 -1.55 -39.89
C LEU A 186 8.24 -0.74 -39.06
N GLY A 187 8.67 0.23 -38.27
CA GLY A 187 7.83 1.15 -37.51
C GLY A 187 6.49 0.57 -37.00
N ALA A 188 5.40 0.98 -37.65
CA ALA A 188 4.03 0.57 -37.29
C ALA A 188 3.72 -0.94 -37.53
N TYR A 189 4.55 -1.65 -38.29
CA TYR A 189 4.42 -3.10 -38.47
C TYR A 189 4.83 -3.89 -37.25
N ILE A 190 5.67 -3.35 -36.35
CA ILE A 190 6.13 -4.05 -35.14
C ILE A 190 4.98 -4.25 -34.18
N LYS A 191 4.55 -5.51 -33.98
CA LYS A 191 3.45 -5.87 -33.07
C LYS A 191 3.92 -6.73 -31.89
N HIS A 192 5.05 -7.40 -32.01
CA HIS A 192 5.64 -8.24 -30.97
C HIS A 192 7.17 -8.16 -31.07
N VAL A 193 7.86 -8.32 -29.93
CA VAL A 193 9.31 -8.17 -29.86
C VAL A 193 9.92 -9.35 -29.11
N HIS A 194 10.93 -9.98 -29.75
CA HIS A 194 11.81 -10.95 -29.12
C HIS A 194 13.11 -10.30 -28.70
N VAL A 195 13.57 -10.61 -27.50
CA VAL A 195 14.86 -10.18 -26.98
C VAL A 195 15.71 -11.38 -26.59
N LYS A 196 16.95 -11.34 -26.96
CA LYS A 196 18.02 -12.23 -26.53
C LYS A 196 19.35 -11.52 -26.70
N ASP A 197 20.37 -11.93 -25.96
CA ASP A 197 21.67 -11.32 -25.97
C ASP A 197 22.74 -12.31 -26.43
N SER A 198 23.81 -11.82 -26.99
CA SER A 198 24.92 -12.63 -27.44
C SER A 198 26.21 -11.80 -27.51
N PHE A 199 27.32 -12.49 -27.67
CA PHE A 199 28.62 -11.91 -27.98
C PHE A 199 29.13 -12.53 -29.26
N LYS A 200 29.73 -11.71 -30.12
CA LYS A 200 30.39 -12.20 -31.37
C LYS A 200 31.86 -12.34 -31.13
N GLU A 201 32.35 -13.59 -31.15
CA GLU A 201 33.76 -13.92 -30.97
C GLU A 201 34.59 -13.43 -32.18
N ASP A 202 35.90 -13.31 -32.00
CA ASP A 202 36.81 -12.86 -33.05
C ASP A 202 36.83 -13.77 -34.31
N ASP A 203 36.48 -15.04 -34.13
CA ASP A 203 36.34 -16.03 -35.22
C ASP A 203 35.01 -15.95 -35.95
N GLY A 204 34.11 -15.04 -35.53
CA GLY A 204 32.80 -14.84 -36.08
C GLY A 204 31.69 -15.71 -35.44
N LYS A 205 32.02 -16.56 -34.48
CA LYS A 205 31.06 -17.39 -33.76
C LYS A 205 30.19 -16.52 -32.86
N VAL A 206 28.90 -16.82 -32.85
CA VAL A 206 27.90 -16.16 -31.96
C VAL A 206 27.69 -17.03 -30.74
N THR A 207 27.99 -16.48 -29.58
CA THR A 207 27.78 -17.14 -28.28
C THR A 207 26.68 -16.40 -27.49
N TYR A 208 25.55 -17.06 -27.17
CA TYR A 208 24.45 -16.47 -26.40
C TYR A 208 24.90 -16.14 -24.99
N LYS A 209 24.44 -15.00 -24.49
CA LYS A 209 24.73 -14.46 -23.15
C LYS A 209 23.44 -14.15 -22.41
N ILE A 210 23.51 -14.14 -21.10
CA ILE A 210 22.42 -13.62 -20.27
C ILE A 210 22.19 -12.16 -20.66
N ILE A 211 20.94 -11.72 -20.62
CA ILE A 211 20.54 -10.35 -20.95
C ILE A 211 21.43 -9.35 -20.21
N GLY A 212 22.01 -8.41 -20.95
CA GLY A 212 22.91 -7.38 -20.44
C GLY A 212 24.39 -7.83 -20.29
N GLU A 213 24.73 -9.09 -20.58
CA GLU A 213 26.09 -9.61 -20.53
C GLU A 213 26.74 -9.78 -21.92
N GLY A 214 26.01 -9.48 -22.99
CA GLY A 214 26.45 -9.54 -24.38
C GLY A 214 26.87 -8.17 -24.94
N ASP A 215 26.88 -8.08 -26.29
CA ASP A 215 27.22 -6.86 -27.03
C ASP A 215 26.07 -6.35 -27.91
N ILE A 216 24.85 -6.88 -27.73
CA ILE A 216 23.65 -6.36 -28.39
C ILE A 216 23.30 -5.04 -27.70
N PRO A 217 23.10 -3.92 -28.42
CA PRO A 217 22.75 -2.63 -27.84
C PRO A 217 21.29 -2.57 -27.42
N LEU A 218 20.91 -3.37 -26.38
CA LEU A 218 19.53 -3.56 -25.97
C LEU A 218 18.89 -2.26 -25.42
N ASP A 219 19.69 -1.39 -24.79
CA ASP A 219 19.22 -0.10 -24.29
C ASP A 219 18.74 0.81 -25.41
N ASP A 220 19.51 0.86 -26.53
CA ASP A 220 19.10 1.62 -27.72
C ASP A 220 17.81 1.04 -28.32
N MET A 221 17.66 -0.29 -28.31
CA MET A 221 16.46 -0.95 -28.80
C MET A 221 15.24 -0.66 -27.94
N MET A 222 15.40 -0.63 -26.60
CA MET A 222 14.33 -0.26 -25.68
C MET A 222 13.94 1.22 -25.83
N LEU A 223 14.92 2.10 -26.01
CA LEU A 223 14.67 3.53 -26.29
C LEU A 223 13.94 3.72 -27.62
N ALA A 224 14.33 2.97 -28.64
CA ALA A 224 13.68 2.97 -29.94
C ALA A 224 12.20 2.57 -29.83
N LEU A 225 11.90 1.48 -29.14
CA LEU A 225 10.51 1.06 -28.89
C LEU A 225 9.70 2.11 -28.12
N LYS A 226 10.28 2.78 -27.12
CA LYS A 226 9.63 3.89 -26.43
C LYS A 226 9.30 5.05 -27.39
N SER A 227 10.15 5.31 -28.38
CA SER A 227 9.95 6.42 -29.33
C SER A 227 8.74 6.24 -30.24
N ILE A 228 8.28 5.01 -30.45
CA ILE A 228 7.07 4.68 -31.20
C ILE A 228 5.86 4.35 -30.33
N ASN A 229 5.92 4.67 -29.01
CA ASN A 229 4.87 4.33 -28.03
C ASN A 229 4.50 2.84 -28.04
N TYR A 230 5.48 1.96 -28.14
CA TYR A 230 5.24 0.52 -28.14
C TYR A 230 4.74 0.06 -26.77
N GLU A 231 3.52 -0.44 -26.72
CA GLU A 231 2.87 -0.96 -25.50
C GLU A 231 2.72 -2.49 -25.47
N GLY A 232 3.24 -3.15 -26.51
CA GLY A 232 3.19 -4.60 -26.66
C GLY A 232 4.15 -5.35 -25.73
N TYR A 233 4.37 -6.62 -26.07
CA TYR A 233 5.20 -7.53 -25.30
C TYR A 233 6.68 -7.48 -25.71
N ILE A 234 7.54 -7.43 -24.71
CA ILE A 234 8.96 -7.75 -24.82
C ILE A 234 9.12 -9.18 -24.31
N THR A 235 9.36 -10.10 -25.21
CA THR A 235 9.41 -11.54 -24.91
C THR A 235 10.85 -12.03 -24.91
N LEU A 236 11.30 -12.59 -23.79
CA LEU A 236 12.59 -13.29 -23.75
C LEU A 236 12.52 -14.54 -24.61
N GLU A 237 13.36 -14.62 -25.64
CA GLU A 237 13.54 -15.82 -26.45
C GLU A 237 14.90 -16.44 -26.16
N TRP A 238 14.96 -17.35 -25.17
CA TRP A 238 16.16 -18.08 -24.80
C TRP A 238 16.13 -19.47 -25.45
N VAL A 239 17.03 -19.71 -26.37
CA VAL A 239 16.98 -20.90 -27.25
C VAL A 239 17.56 -22.18 -26.61
N LYS A 240 17.33 -22.36 -25.31
CA LYS A 240 17.84 -23.52 -24.54
C LYS A 240 17.36 -24.85 -25.11
N ARG A 241 16.20 -24.91 -25.74
CA ARG A 241 15.66 -26.12 -26.36
C ARG A 241 16.63 -26.71 -27.40
N TRP A 242 17.29 -25.85 -28.16
CA TRP A 242 18.23 -26.28 -29.21
C TRP A 242 19.69 -26.20 -28.77
N ASN A 243 19.98 -25.63 -27.62
CA ASN A 243 21.30 -25.51 -27.05
C ASN A 243 21.28 -25.83 -25.54
N ALA A 244 21.44 -27.12 -25.25
CA ALA A 244 21.33 -27.65 -23.87
C ALA A 244 22.37 -27.08 -22.90
N GLU A 245 23.48 -26.52 -23.39
CA GLU A 245 24.55 -25.92 -22.58
C GLU A 245 24.16 -24.54 -22.02
N LEU A 246 23.09 -23.88 -22.54
CA LEU A 246 22.64 -22.62 -22.06
C LEU A 246 22.09 -22.73 -20.63
N SER A 247 22.13 -21.63 -19.87
CA SER A 247 21.62 -21.54 -18.50
C SER A 247 20.14 -21.89 -18.40
N ASP A 248 19.74 -22.43 -17.26
CA ASP A 248 18.36 -22.84 -17.01
C ASP A 248 17.43 -21.66 -16.77
N ALA A 249 16.12 -21.89 -16.98
CA ALA A 249 15.06 -20.90 -16.80
C ALA A 249 15.10 -20.23 -15.41
N GLY A 250 15.37 -21.00 -14.37
CA GLY A 250 15.50 -20.48 -12.99
C GLY A 250 16.62 -19.45 -12.80
N VAL A 251 17.61 -19.41 -13.72
CA VAL A 251 18.69 -18.42 -13.71
C VAL A 251 18.36 -17.22 -14.60
N ILE A 252 17.85 -17.49 -15.80
CA ILE A 252 17.69 -16.42 -16.82
C ILE A 252 16.45 -15.56 -16.60
N PHE A 253 15.35 -16.14 -16.08
CA PHE A 253 14.11 -15.39 -15.87
C PHE A 253 14.25 -14.28 -14.84
N PRO A 254 14.82 -14.52 -13.63
CA PRO A 254 15.07 -13.44 -12.70
C PRO A 254 15.94 -12.33 -13.30
N LYS A 255 17.02 -12.70 -14.00
CA LYS A 255 17.93 -11.75 -14.66
C LYS A 255 17.23 -10.91 -15.72
N PHE A 256 16.36 -11.52 -16.51
CA PHE A 256 15.57 -10.80 -17.50
C PHE A 256 14.57 -9.84 -16.84
N VAL A 257 13.88 -10.29 -15.79
CA VAL A 257 12.95 -9.45 -15.04
C VAL A 257 13.68 -8.26 -14.42
N ASP A 258 14.86 -8.47 -13.82
CA ASP A 258 15.69 -7.40 -13.25
C ASP A 258 16.12 -6.39 -14.34
N TYR A 259 16.60 -6.87 -15.47
CA TYR A 259 17.02 -6.01 -16.59
C TYR A 259 15.86 -5.14 -17.10
N MET A 260 14.67 -5.72 -17.21
CA MET A 260 13.49 -5.02 -17.73
C MET A 260 12.91 -3.98 -16.77
N GLN A 261 13.31 -3.94 -15.50
CA GLN A 261 12.81 -2.96 -14.52
C GLN A 261 13.03 -1.52 -14.95
N GLU A 262 14.14 -1.22 -15.63
CA GLU A 262 14.45 0.12 -16.09
C GLU A 262 13.51 0.64 -17.20
N TYR A 263 12.86 -0.28 -17.92
CA TYR A 263 12.03 0.02 -19.09
C TYR A 263 10.54 -0.09 -18.86
N THR A 264 10.11 -0.70 -17.76
CA THR A 264 8.71 -0.92 -17.47
C THR A 264 8.37 -0.39 -16.07
N SER A 265 7.51 0.63 -15.99
CA SER A 265 7.13 1.28 -14.73
C SER A 265 6.52 0.31 -13.70
N SER A 266 5.87 -0.75 -14.16
CA SER A 266 5.28 -1.78 -13.30
C SER A 266 6.30 -2.74 -12.68
N LEU A 267 7.57 -2.69 -13.12
CA LEU A 267 8.61 -3.64 -12.72
C LEU A 267 9.67 -3.05 -11.80
N LYS A 268 9.67 -1.73 -11.59
CA LYS A 268 10.74 -0.99 -10.93
C LYS A 268 11.16 -1.54 -9.55
N ASN A 269 10.36 -2.44 -8.97
CA ASN A 269 10.60 -3.00 -7.64
C ASN A 269 10.44 -4.53 -7.59
N ARG A 270 10.42 -5.23 -8.73
CA ARG A 270 10.25 -6.70 -8.74
C ARG A 270 11.45 -7.47 -8.18
N SER A 271 12.66 -6.93 -8.27
CA SER A 271 13.83 -7.56 -7.63
C SER A 271 13.61 -7.74 -6.12
N LYS A 272 13.04 -6.72 -5.47
CA LYS A 272 12.71 -6.80 -4.03
C LYS A 272 11.60 -7.80 -3.70
N LEU A 273 10.66 -8.00 -4.62
CA LEU A 273 9.64 -9.05 -4.50
C LEU A 273 10.24 -10.45 -4.56
N GLN A 274 11.24 -10.64 -5.41
CA GLN A 274 11.96 -11.92 -5.51
C GLN A 274 12.80 -12.20 -4.27
N ASP A 275 13.38 -11.16 -3.66
CA ASP A 275 14.12 -11.25 -2.41
C ASP A 275 13.20 -11.38 -1.18
N ASN A 276 11.91 -11.13 -1.33
CA ASN A 276 10.93 -11.34 -0.28
C ASN A 276 10.65 -12.84 -0.12
N LEU A 277 11.38 -13.48 0.75
CA LEU A 277 11.32 -14.93 1.05
C LEU A 277 9.92 -15.43 1.48
N ARG A 278 8.95 -14.55 1.66
CA ARG A 278 7.63 -14.86 2.22
C ARG A 278 6.50 -14.83 1.21
N GLY A 279 6.80 -14.58 -0.05
CA GLY A 279 5.80 -14.65 -1.11
C GLY A 279 6.16 -13.85 -2.35
N THR A 280 5.51 -14.20 -3.42
CA THR A 280 5.53 -13.45 -4.67
C THR A 280 4.36 -12.48 -4.67
N GLY A 281 4.63 -11.20 -4.79
CA GLY A 281 3.61 -10.18 -4.88
C GLY A 281 3.85 -9.26 -6.06
N LYS A 282 2.91 -8.38 -6.32
CA LYS A 282 3.06 -7.30 -7.30
C LYS A 282 3.08 -5.96 -6.58
N TYR A 283 3.95 -5.07 -7.00
CA TYR A 283 3.83 -3.65 -6.69
C TYR A 283 2.81 -3.02 -7.65
N VAL A 284 1.93 -2.21 -7.08
CA VAL A 284 0.85 -1.55 -7.85
C VAL A 284 1.32 -0.22 -8.44
N TRP A 285 2.21 0.47 -7.71
CA TRP A 285 2.69 1.80 -8.06
C TRP A 285 4.21 1.88 -8.03
N PRO A 286 4.82 2.79 -8.81
CA PRO A 286 6.22 3.17 -8.61
C PRO A 286 6.41 3.74 -7.20
N LYS A 287 7.51 3.38 -6.53
CA LYS A 287 7.87 3.95 -5.22
C LYS A 287 8.17 5.44 -5.33
N GLU A 288 8.04 6.13 -4.19
CA GLU A 288 8.37 7.55 -4.04
C GLU A 288 7.62 8.50 -4.98
N THR A 289 6.55 8.03 -5.61
CA THR A 289 5.67 8.86 -6.45
C THR A 289 4.33 9.05 -5.76
N ILE A 290 3.74 10.22 -5.95
CA ILE A 290 2.34 10.46 -5.56
C ILE A 290 1.40 10.07 -6.71
N ILE A 291 0.17 9.71 -6.35
CA ILE A 291 -0.87 9.33 -7.30
C ILE A 291 -2.00 10.35 -7.30
N ASP A 292 -2.57 10.59 -8.47
CA ASP A 292 -3.62 11.60 -8.67
C ASP A 292 -5.00 10.97 -8.69
N LEU A 293 -5.31 10.19 -7.64
CA LEU A 293 -6.54 9.42 -7.53
C LEU A 293 -7.32 9.74 -6.26
N THR A 294 -8.64 9.61 -6.36
CA THR A 294 -9.56 9.63 -5.22
C THR A 294 -9.71 8.22 -4.63
N PHE A 295 -10.27 8.10 -3.42
CA PHE A 295 -10.58 6.79 -2.82
C PHE A 295 -11.43 5.89 -3.72
N PRO A 296 -12.54 6.36 -4.33
CA PRO A 296 -13.30 5.53 -5.28
C PRO A 296 -12.44 4.95 -6.40
N GLN A 297 -11.60 5.79 -7.02
CA GLN A 297 -10.72 5.36 -8.11
C GLN A 297 -9.67 4.33 -7.64
N VAL A 298 -9.17 4.44 -6.42
CA VAL A 298 -8.27 3.43 -5.84
C VAL A 298 -8.98 2.10 -5.68
N LEU A 299 -10.19 2.08 -5.09
CA LEU A 299 -10.97 0.85 -4.90
C LEU A 299 -11.32 0.20 -6.24
N ASP A 300 -11.83 0.99 -7.20
CA ASP A 300 -12.21 0.48 -8.52
C ASP A 300 -11.00 -0.11 -9.24
N ARG A 301 -9.84 0.56 -9.21
CA ARG A 301 -8.61 0.04 -9.79
C ARG A 301 -8.15 -1.27 -9.12
N MET A 302 -8.17 -1.35 -7.79
CA MET A 302 -7.78 -2.59 -7.10
C MET A 302 -8.75 -3.74 -7.43
N ALA A 303 -10.04 -3.47 -7.52
CA ALA A 303 -11.03 -4.47 -7.89
C ALA A 303 -10.93 -4.91 -9.36
N GLU A 304 -10.44 -4.04 -10.24
CA GLU A 304 -10.17 -4.38 -11.65
C GLU A 304 -8.86 -5.15 -11.83
N GLU A 305 -7.79 -4.73 -11.14
CA GLU A 305 -6.47 -5.37 -11.26
C GLU A 305 -6.38 -6.70 -10.49
N PHE A 306 -7.06 -6.80 -9.33
CA PHE A 306 -6.99 -7.95 -8.42
C PHE A 306 -8.38 -8.44 -7.99
N PRO A 307 -9.31 -8.74 -8.92
CA PRO A 307 -10.71 -9.05 -8.59
C PRO A 307 -10.86 -10.22 -7.62
N ASP A 308 -10.02 -11.24 -7.76
CA ASP A 308 -10.09 -12.49 -6.99
C ASP A 308 -9.15 -12.51 -5.77
N GLN A 309 -8.31 -11.47 -5.59
CA GLN A 309 -7.48 -11.32 -4.39
C GLN A 309 -8.37 -11.03 -3.18
N TYR A 310 -8.09 -11.67 -2.05
CA TYR A 310 -8.77 -11.33 -0.81
C TYR A 310 -8.43 -9.88 -0.40
N CYS A 311 -9.47 -9.06 -0.23
CA CYS A 311 -9.38 -7.76 0.40
C CYS A 311 -9.50 -7.88 1.91
N PHE A 312 -10.48 -8.68 2.38
CA PHE A 312 -10.71 -8.94 3.80
C PHE A 312 -10.82 -10.42 4.13
N ARG A 313 -10.19 -10.79 5.24
CA ARG A 313 -10.33 -12.09 5.88
C ARG A 313 -10.43 -11.91 7.40
N TYR A 314 -11.62 -11.96 7.93
CA TYR A 314 -11.83 -11.88 9.37
C TYR A 314 -11.65 -13.25 10.03
N THR A 315 -11.02 -13.26 11.22
CA THR A 315 -10.93 -14.46 12.07
C THR A 315 -11.99 -14.50 13.17
N THR A 316 -12.70 -13.39 13.37
CA THR A 316 -13.63 -13.16 14.49
C THR A 316 -15.11 -13.16 14.07
N CYS A 317 -15.38 -13.12 12.79
CA CYS A 317 -16.71 -13.23 12.22
C CYS A 317 -16.64 -13.84 10.80
N ASP A 318 -17.77 -14.26 10.28
CA ASP A 318 -17.89 -14.81 8.92
C ASP A 318 -17.96 -13.67 7.90
N TYR A 319 -16.81 -13.02 7.66
CA TYR A 319 -16.68 -12.01 6.61
C TYR A 319 -15.35 -12.19 5.86
N THR A 320 -15.46 -12.77 4.70
CA THR A 320 -14.36 -12.92 3.74
C THR A 320 -14.80 -12.32 2.41
N ARG A 321 -13.99 -11.39 1.87
CA ARG A 321 -14.30 -10.70 0.60
C ARG A 321 -13.04 -10.58 -0.25
N THR A 322 -13.19 -10.83 -1.54
CA THR A 322 -12.23 -10.38 -2.54
C THR A 322 -12.36 -8.88 -2.77
N TYR A 323 -11.41 -8.28 -3.49
CA TYR A 323 -11.50 -6.85 -3.85
C TYR A 323 -12.76 -6.54 -4.67
N SER A 324 -13.15 -7.44 -5.58
CA SER A 324 -14.39 -7.30 -6.36
C SER A 324 -15.62 -7.36 -5.48
N GLU A 325 -15.73 -8.37 -4.61
CA GLU A 325 -16.85 -8.54 -3.70
C GLU A 325 -16.96 -7.39 -2.69
N PHE A 326 -15.82 -6.89 -2.20
CA PHE A 326 -15.84 -5.72 -1.31
C PHE A 326 -16.31 -4.46 -2.02
N ARG A 327 -15.90 -4.23 -3.26
CA ARG A 327 -16.45 -3.14 -4.09
C ARG A 327 -17.96 -3.24 -4.23
N ASP A 328 -18.49 -4.44 -4.42
CA ASP A 328 -19.94 -4.67 -4.56
C ASP A 328 -20.69 -4.38 -3.23
N ASP A 329 -20.12 -4.77 -2.07
CA ASP A 329 -20.65 -4.40 -0.76
C ASP A 329 -20.66 -2.87 -0.57
N VAL A 330 -19.58 -2.20 -0.96
CA VAL A 330 -19.45 -0.73 -0.93
C VAL A 330 -20.48 -0.06 -1.84
N ASP A 331 -20.64 -0.52 -3.07
CA ASP A 331 -21.60 0.04 -4.03
C ASP A 331 -23.03 -0.16 -3.55
N THR A 332 -23.32 -1.27 -2.90
CA THR A 332 -24.62 -1.54 -2.31
C THR A 332 -24.93 -0.55 -1.18
N PHE A 333 -24.02 -0.38 -0.24
CA PHE A 333 -24.26 0.56 0.86
C PHE A 333 -24.20 2.03 0.40
N ALA A 334 -23.39 2.36 -0.61
CA ALA A 334 -23.40 3.68 -1.25
C ALA A 334 -24.78 4.04 -1.82
N ARG A 335 -25.43 3.09 -2.50
CA ARG A 335 -26.82 3.23 -2.97
C ARG A 335 -27.80 3.43 -1.81
N SER A 336 -27.61 2.72 -0.69
CA SER A 336 -28.41 2.88 0.52
C SER A 336 -28.28 4.28 1.11
N LEU A 337 -27.06 4.80 1.22
CA LEU A 337 -26.83 6.17 1.69
C LEU A 337 -27.49 7.21 0.79
N ILE A 338 -27.46 7.01 -0.54
CA ILE A 338 -28.17 7.86 -1.49
C ILE A 338 -29.68 7.79 -1.26
N ALA A 339 -30.24 6.60 -1.07
CA ALA A 339 -31.68 6.41 -0.78
C ALA A 339 -32.11 7.10 0.53
N LEU A 340 -31.22 7.14 1.51
CA LEU A 340 -31.41 7.85 2.78
C LEU A 340 -31.23 9.39 2.67
N GLY A 341 -31.01 9.90 1.47
CA GLY A 341 -30.90 11.34 1.20
C GLY A 341 -29.51 11.94 1.42
N VAL A 342 -28.47 11.14 1.62
CA VAL A 342 -27.10 11.63 1.76
C VAL A 342 -26.62 12.23 0.43
N ARG A 343 -26.10 13.44 0.51
CA ARG A 343 -25.60 14.22 -0.65
C ARG A 343 -24.09 14.36 -0.58
N PRO A 344 -23.42 14.70 -1.70
CA PRO A 344 -22.03 15.11 -1.66
C PRO A 344 -21.81 16.27 -0.67
N GLY A 345 -20.78 16.14 0.18
CA GLY A 345 -20.47 17.08 1.25
C GLY A 345 -21.22 16.86 2.57
N ASP A 346 -22.25 16.00 2.62
CA ASP A 346 -22.88 15.61 3.87
C ASP A 346 -21.94 14.75 4.74
N HIS A 347 -22.16 14.76 6.03
CA HIS A 347 -21.32 14.03 6.99
C HIS A 347 -22.01 12.75 7.46
N VAL A 348 -21.32 11.63 7.28
CA VAL A 348 -21.74 10.32 7.75
C VAL A 348 -20.82 9.90 8.91
N ALA A 349 -21.36 9.76 10.11
CA ALA A 349 -20.57 9.33 11.26
C ALA A 349 -20.61 7.80 11.41
N ILE A 350 -19.48 7.21 11.81
CA ILE A 350 -19.35 5.80 12.18
C ILE A 350 -18.87 5.67 13.62
N TRP A 351 -19.65 5.01 14.46
CA TRP A 351 -19.37 4.76 15.87
C TRP A 351 -19.33 3.28 16.16
N ALA A 352 -18.23 2.67 15.79
CA ALA A 352 -18.04 1.23 15.85
C ALA A 352 -16.55 0.86 16.05
N THR A 353 -16.32 -0.37 16.48
CA THR A 353 -15.00 -1.01 16.44
C THR A 353 -14.65 -1.44 15.01
N ASN A 354 -13.52 -2.17 14.82
CA ASN A 354 -13.07 -2.62 13.49
C ASN A 354 -13.95 -3.75 12.93
N VAL A 355 -15.27 -3.57 12.88
CA VAL A 355 -16.22 -4.50 12.27
C VAL A 355 -16.31 -4.27 10.76
N PRO A 356 -16.78 -5.25 9.95
CA PRO A 356 -16.89 -5.09 8.50
C PRO A 356 -17.67 -3.84 8.07
N GLN A 357 -18.74 -3.52 8.79
CA GLN A 357 -19.57 -2.35 8.52
C GLN A 357 -18.83 -1.03 8.66
N TRP A 358 -17.75 -0.97 9.47
CA TRP A 358 -16.91 0.21 9.55
C TRP A 358 -16.25 0.51 8.20
N PHE A 359 -15.66 -0.51 7.60
CA PHE A 359 -14.96 -0.41 6.31
C PHE A 359 -15.94 -0.11 5.17
N ILE A 360 -17.07 -0.83 5.13
CA ILE A 360 -18.11 -0.60 4.12
C ILE A 360 -18.64 0.83 4.23
N THR A 361 -18.92 1.32 5.44
CA THR A 361 -19.40 2.69 5.66
C THR A 361 -18.39 3.73 5.21
N PHE A 362 -17.10 3.56 5.53
CA PHE A 362 -16.04 4.48 5.08
C PHE A 362 -16.04 4.59 3.57
N TRP A 363 -15.86 3.46 2.88
CA TRP A 363 -15.69 3.43 1.44
C TRP A 363 -16.96 3.86 0.68
N ALA A 364 -18.14 3.48 1.17
CA ALA A 364 -19.41 3.91 0.59
C ALA A 364 -19.63 5.42 0.73
N THR A 365 -19.32 5.97 1.89
CA THR A 365 -19.43 7.42 2.16
C THR A 365 -18.54 8.22 1.21
N VAL A 366 -17.26 7.87 1.14
CA VAL A 366 -16.32 8.61 0.28
C VAL A 366 -16.59 8.39 -1.20
N LYS A 367 -17.20 7.26 -1.58
CA LYS A 367 -17.55 6.95 -2.99
C LYS A 367 -18.69 7.81 -3.53
N ILE A 368 -19.55 8.33 -2.67
CA ILE A 368 -20.64 9.26 -3.09
C ILE A 368 -20.29 10.73 -2.86
N GLY A 369 -19.05 11.05 -2.49
CA GLY A 369 -18.59 12.42 -2.23
C GLY A 369 -19.01 13.00 -0.89
N ALA A 370 -19.49 12.15 0.05
CA ALA A 370 -19.79 12.54 1.42
C ALA A 370 -18.51 12.42 2.29
N VAL A 371 -18.54 13.00 3.48
CA VAL A 371 -17.41 13.06 4.42
C VAL A 371 -17.63 12.07 5.55
N LEU A 372 -16.73 11.15 5.75
CA LEU A 372 -16.78 10.26 6.89
C LEU A 372 -16.30 10.96 8.16
N VAL A 373 -17.07 10.85 9.23
CA VAL A 373 -16.74 11.33 10.58
C VAL A 373 -16.48 10.13 11.49
N SER A 374 -15.24 10.00 11.95
CA SER A 374 -14.83 8.89 12.81
C SER A 374 -15.14 9.23 14.28
N VAL A 375 -15.93 8.39 14.95
CA VAL A 375 -16.28 8.58 16.37
C VAL A 375 -15.45 7.66 17.25
N ASN A 376 -14.81 8.22 18.27
CA ASN A 376 -14.01 7.45 19.22
C ASN A 376 -14.91 6.51 20.04
N THR A 377 -14.55 5.23 20.07
CA THR A 377 -15.31 4.17 20.74
C THR A 377 -15.39 4.32 22.27
N ALA A 378 -14.55 5.14 22.88
CA ALA A 378 -14.59 5.39 24.32
C ALA A 378 -15.51 6.55 24.72
N TYR A 379 -16.05 7.29 23.76
CA TYR A 379 -16.88 8.45 24.07
C TYR A 379 -18.11 8.07 24.84
N LYS A 380 -18.45 8.96 25.78
CA LYS A 380 -19.70 8.97 26.56
C LYS A 380 -20.63 10.04 26.01
N ILE A 381 -21.72 10.25 26.66
CA ILE A 381 -22.81 11.14 26.20
C ILE A 381 -22.31 12.56 25.85
N TYR A 382 -21.48 13.17 26.70
CA TYR A 382 -21.01 14.55 26.47
C TYR A 382 -20.12 14.68 25.24
N GLU A 383 -19.17 13.77 25.07
CA GLU A 383 -18.27 13.79 23.93
C GLU A 383 -19.01 13.44 22.65
N ALA A 384 -19.93 12.46 22.71
CA ALA A 384 -20.75 12.04 21.58
C ALA A 384 -21.71 13.17 21.13
N GLU A 385 -22.40 13.83 22.07
CA GLU A 385 -23.25 14.99 21.76
C GLU A 385 -22.44 16.10 21.10
N TYR A 386 -21.29 16.45 21.69
CA TYR A 386 -20.41 17.47 21.14
C TYR A 386 -19.95 17.13 19.72
N LEU A 387 -19.41 15.93 19.51
CA LEU A 387 -18.90 15.54 18.20
C LEU A 387 -19.99 15.53 17.12
N LEU A 388 -21.12 14.83 17.38
CA LEU A 388 -22.21 14.71 16.41
C LEU A 388 -22.85 16.07 16.05
N LYS A 389 -22.90 16.98 17.02
CA LYS A 389 -23.39 18.34 16.82
C LYS A 389 -22.38 19.22 16.09
N GLN A 390 -21.12 19.19 16.52
CA GLN A 390 -20.05 20.01 15.95
C GLN A 390 -19.75 19.62 14.51
N SER A 391 -19.79 18.34 14.19
CA SER A 391 -19.57 17.80 12.84
C SER A 391 -20.78 17.93 11.93
N ASP A 392 -21.94 18.46 12.36
CA ASP A 392 -23.16 18.49 11.55
C ASP A 392 -23.50 17.12 10.93
N THR A 393 -23.38 16.05 11.72
CA THR A 393 -23.63 14.68 11.28
C THR A 393 -25.05 14.51 10.74
N HIS A 394 -25.16 14.07 9.47
CA HIS A 394 -26.44 13.80 8.80
C HIS A 394 -26.92 12.38 9.04
N THR A 395 -26.04 11.39 8.98
CA THR A 395 -26.34 9.98 9.17
C THR A 395 -25.33 9.38 10.15
N LEU A 396 -25.83 8.62 11.13
CA LEU A 396 -25.00 7.89 12.09
C LEU A 396 -25.15 6.38 11.86
N VAL A 397 -24.01 5.69 11.69
CA VAL A 397 -23.93 4.24 11.71
C VAL A 397 -23.27 3.83 13.03
N MET A 398 -23.85 2.89 13.78
CA MET A 398 -23.34 2.54 15.11
C MET A 398 -23.57 1.08 15.49
N ILE A 399 -22.68 0.55 16.33
CA ILE A 399 -22.88 -0.71 17.07
C ILE A 399 -23.59 -0.43 18.42
N ASP A 400 -24.01 -1.46 19.13
CA ASP A 400 -24.70 -1.32 20.43
C ASP A 400 -23.82 -0.66 21.50
N GLY A 401 -22.53 -0.96 21.49
CA GLY A 401 -21.59 -0.35 22.43
C GLY A 401 -20.28 -1.11 22.59
N VAL A 402 -19.41 -0.59 23.45
CA VAL A 402 -18.11 -1.19 23.77
C VAL A 402 -17.81 -1.08 25.26
N LYS A 403 -17.50 -2.19 25.90
CA LYS A 403 -17.18 -2.26 27.33
C LYS A 403 -18.28 -1.60 28.18
N THR A 404 -17.98 -0.44 28.76
CA THR A 404 -18.90 0.34 29.64
C THR A 404 -19.63 1.47 28.90
N SER A 405 -19.41 1.64 27.59
CA SER A 405 -20.09 2.63 26.75
C SER A 405 -21.23 1.97 26.00
N ASN A 406 -22.45 2.23 26.38
CA ASN A 406 -23.66 1.76 25.73
C ASN A 406 -24.17 2.87 24.79
N TYR A 407 -23.89 2.71 23.48
CA TYR A 407 -24.21 3.71 22.48
C TYR A 407 -25.74 3.79 22.24
N SER A 408 -26.44 2.65 22.35
CA SER A 408 -27.90 2.61 22.20
C SER A 408 -28.62 3.45 23.27
N GLU A 409 -28.16 3.37 24.50
CA GLU A 409 -28.74 4.22 25.57
C GLU A 409 -28.37 5.69 25.38
N ILE A 410 -27.13 5.97 24.97
CA ILE A 410 -26.68 7.34 24.68
C ILE A 410 -27.51 7.97 23.58
N ILE A 411 -27.73 7.28 22.45
CA ILE A 411 -28.48 7.85 21.32
C ILE A 411 -29.95 8.03 21.64
N LYS A 412 -30.57 7.11 22.45
CA LYS A 412 -31.95 7.27 22.94
C LYS A 412 -32.11 8.47 23.83
N GLU A 413 -31.11 8.77 24.69
CA GLU A 413 -31.11 9.96 25.55
C GLU A 413 -30.86 11.25 24.74
N LEU A 414 -30.00 11.23 23.75
CA LEU A 414 -29.75 12.37 22.87
C LEU A 414 -30.92 12.66 21.94
N CYS A 415 -31.61 11.62 21.48
CA CYS A 415 -32.70 11.69 20.51
C CYS A 415 -33.95 10.97 20.99
N PRO A 416 -34.63 11.47 22.03
CA PRO A 416 -35.84 10.84 22.56
C PRO A 416 -36.98 10.80 21.53
N GLU A 417 -36.86 11.57 20.46
CA GLU A 417 -37.80 11.60 19.35
C GLU A 417 -37.88 10.27 18.59
N LEU A 418 -36.82 9.45 18.65
CA LEU A 418 -36.76 8.13 18.02
C LEU A 418 -37.92 7.21 18.40
N LYS A 419 -38.41 7.24 19.66
CA LYS A 419 -39.52 6.41 20.14
C LYS A 419 -40.81 6.53 19.32
N ASN A 420 -41.01 7.67 18.68
CA ASN A 420 -42.24 7.97 17.94
C ASN A 420 -42.00 7.99 16.41
N LEU A 421 -40.78 7.74 15.98
CA LEU A 421 -40.37 7.77 14.59
C LEU A 421 -40.63 6.40 13.95
N LYS A 422 -41.22 6.38 12.77
CA LYS A 422 -41.30 5.16 11.95
C LYS A 422 -40.07 5.07 11.06
N PRO A 423 -39.56 3.86 10.80
CA PRO A 423 -38.49 3.66 9.80
C PRO A 423 -38.84 4.36 8.47
N GLY A 424 -37.91 5.09 7.92
CA GLY A 424 -38.12 5.87 6.69
C GLY A 424 -38.55 7.32 6.88
N GLN A 425 -38.85 7.73 8.10
CA GLN A 425 -39.08 9.14 8.41
C GLN A 425 -37.78 9.78 8.89
N PRO A 426 -37.42 10.98 8.39
CA PRO A 426 -36.20 11.66 8.85
C PRO A 426 -36.33 12.09 10.31
N LEU A 427 -35.30 11.88 11.09
CA LEU A 427 -35.23 12.34 12.48
C LEU A 427 -35.14 13.87 12.54
N HIS A 428 -35.87 14.45 13.48
CA HIS A 428 -35.82 15.86 13.82
C HIS A 428 -35.46 16.03 15.29
N SER A 429 -34.21 15.78 15.63
CA SER A 429 -33.70 15.91 16.99
C SER A 429 -33.47 17.36 17.38
N LYS A 430 -33.89 17.74 18.60
CA LYS A 430 -33.59 19.07 19.16
C LYS A 430 -32.13 19.24 19.52
N LYS A 431 -31.48 18.17 20.01
CA LYS A 431 -30.07 18.21 20.40
C LYS A 431 -29.14 18.07 19.21
N LEU A 432 -29.52 17.28 18.20
CA LEU A 432 -28.72 16.96 17.00
C LEU A 432 -29.48 17.41 15.73
N PRO A 433 -29.55 18.71 15.44
CA PRO A 433 -30.48 19.26 14.45
C PRO A 433 -30.20 18.83 13.00
N PHE A 434 -28.98 18.36 12.68
CA PHE A 434 -28.61 17.85 11.37
C PHE A 434 -28.83 16.35 11.21
N LEU A 435 -28.93 15.59 12.31
CA LEU A 435 -29.09 14.14 12.26
C LEU A 435 -30.46 13.76 11.66
N ARG A 436 -30.46 13.00 10.58
CA ARG A 436 -31.66 12.53 9.88
C ARG A 436 -31.85 11.03 9.97
N ASN A 437 -30.78 10.27 10.01
CA ASN A 437 -30.83 8.82 9.99
C ASN A 437 -29.87 8.24 11.04
N VAL A 438 -30.33 7.16 11.69
CA VAL A 438 -29.50 6.32 12.54
C VAL A 438 -29.62 4.89 12.02
N ILE A 439 -28.49 4.24 11.79
CA ILE A 439 -28.38 2.84 11.33
C ILE A 439 -27.65 2.06 12.41
N THR A 440 -28.27 0.98 12.88
CA THR A 440 -27.70 0.10 13.91
C THR A 440 -27.18 -1.18 13.28
N VAL A 441 -25.99 -1.62 13.70
CA VAL A 441 -25.30 -2.78 13.12
C VAL A 441 -25.71 -4.09 13.79
N ASP A 442 -25.72 -4.11 15.11
CA ASP A 442 -25.87 -5.32 15.94
C ASP A 442 -26.94 -5.18 17.03
N CYS A 443 -27.81 -4.20 16.91
CA CYS A 443 -28.92 -3.96 17.83
C CYS A 443 -30.11 -3.37 17.09
N GLU A 444 -31.29 -3.37 17.74
CA GLU A 444 -32.51 -2.77 17.24
C GLU A 444 -32.92 -1.59 18.15
N ILE A 445 -33.22 -0.45 17.55
CA ILE A 445 -33.69 0.75 18.24
C ILE A 445 -34.90 1.28 17.47
N ASP A 446 -35.99 1.59 18.23
CA ASP A 446 -37.18 2.18 17.64
C ASP A 446 -36.84 3.41 16.79
N GLY A 447 -37.37 3.50 15.59
CA GLY A 447 -37.16 4.64 14.69
C GLY A 447 -35.82 4.64 13.95
N CYS A 448 -34.91 3.68 14.22
CA CYS A 448 -33.66 3.49 13.51
C CYS A 448 -33.83 2.40 12.44
N TYR A 449 -32.93 2.43 11.44
CA TYR A 449 -32.78 1.30 10.53
C TYR A 449 -31.80 0.30 11.13
N THR A 450 -32.08 -0.98 11.03
CA THR A 450 -31.06 -2.01 11.14
C THR A 450 -30.13 -1.98 9.91
N TRP A 451 -28.95 -2.56 10.01
CA TRP A 451 -28.01 -2.65 8.89
C TRP A 451 -28.64 -3.32 7.66
N ASP A 452 -29.36 -4.42 7.88
CA ASP A 452 -29.99 -5.18 6.80
C ASP A 452 -31.12 -4.38 6.13
N GLU A 453 -31.95 -3.68 6.90
CA GLU A 453 -32.99 -2.79 6.37
C GLU A 453 -32.36 -1.64 5.57
N ALA A 454 -31.24 -1.07 6.03
CA ALA A 454 -30.53 -0.04 5.30
C ALA A 454 -29.97 -0.58 3.99
N MET A 455 -29.38 -1.78 4.00
CA MET A 455 -28.87 -2.43 2.76
C MET A 455 -29.97 -2.69 1.73
N GLU A 456 -31.17 -3.04 2.16
CA GLU A 456 -32.34 -3.25 1.27
C GLU A 456 -32.73 -1.97 0.52
N LEU A 457 -32.49 -0.78 1.08
CA LEU A 457 -32.79 0.50 0.41
C LEU A 457 -31.98 0.69 -0.87
N SER A 458 -30.88 -0.01 -1.03
CA SER A 458 -30.05 0.03 -2.25
C SER A 458 -30.85 -0.29 -3.51
N LYS A 459 -31.89 -1.13 -3.41
CA LYS A 459 -32.75 -1.52 -4.54
C LYS A 459 -33.47 -0.33 -5.19
N ASN A 460 -33.61 0.77 -4.48
CA ASN A 460 -34.30 1.98 -4.95
C ASN A 460 -33.40 2.94 -5.74
N VAL A 461 -32.10 2.69 -5.81
CA VAL A 461 -31.13 3.55 -6.49
C VAL A 461 -30.32 2.72 -7.48
N PRO A 462 -30.21 3.10 -8.76
CA PRO A 462 -29.37 2.40 -9.72
C PRO A 462 -27.88 2.61 -9.38
N VAL A 463 -27.05 1.61 -9.69
CA VAL A 463 -25.60 1.68 -9.39
C VAL A 463 -24.90 2.77 -10.18
N GLU A 464 -25.41 3.13 -11.35
CA GLU A 464 -24.90 4.20 -12.21
C GLU A 464 -24.91 5.56 -11.49
N GLU A 465 -25.83 5.78 -10.55
CA GLU A 465 -25.86 7.00 -9.74
C GLU A 465 -24.65 7.08 -8.79
N VAL A 466 -24.19 5.94 -8.27
CA VAL A 466 -22.95 5.88 -7.47
C VAL A 466 -21.76 6.29 -8.34
N TYR A 467 -21.62 5.68 -9.51
CA TYR A 467 -20.52 5.99 -10.43
C TYR A 467 -20.58 7.43 -10.95
N ARG A 468 -21.77 7.95 -11.22
CA ARG A 468 -21.95 9.35 -11.59
C ARG A 468 -21.42 10.30 -10.51
N ARG A 469 -21.70 10.01 -9.24
CA ARG A 469 -21.17 10.79 -8.11
C ARG A 469 -19.67 10.61 -7.94
N ALA A 470 -19.17 9.39 -8.02
CA ALA A 470 -17.75 9.09 -7.87
C ALA A 470 -16.87 9.83 -8.89
N VAL A 471 -17.30 9.92 -10.15
CA VAL A 471 -16.59 10.65 -11.22
C VAL A 471 -16.56 12.17 -10.97
N ALA A 472 -17.56 12.71 -10.27
CA ALA A 472 -17.64 14.14 -9.98
C ALA A 472 -16.75 14.59 -8.80
N ILE A 473 -16.17 13.65 -8.05
CA ILE A 473 -15.34 13.96 -6.87
C ILE A 473 -13.99 14.53 -7.30
N ASN A 474 -13.62 15.67 -6.70
CA ASN A 474 -12.28 16.23 -6.85
C ASN A 474 -11.35 15.63 -5.76
N LYS A 475 -10.10 15.33 -6.12
CA LYS A 475 -9.11 14.83 -5.18
C LYS A 475 -8.90 15.70 -3.94
N ASN A 476 -9.13 17.01 -4.05
CA ASN A 476 -9.03 18.00 -2.97
C ASN A 476 -10.32 18.17 -2.16
N ASP A 477 -11.37 17.41 -2.47
CA ASP A 477 -12.57 17.37 -1.62
C ASP A 477 -12.25 16.69 -0.28
N VAL A 478 -12.86 17.21 0.79
CA VAL A 478 -12.74 16.57 2.12
C VAL A 478 -13.47 15.25 2.09
N CYS A 479 -12.79 14.19 2.46
CA CYS A 479 -13.35 12.83 2.50
C CYS A 479 -13.47 12.28 3.93
N ASN A 480 -12.68 12.81 4.85
CA ASN A 480 -12.65 12.33 6.22
C ASN A 480 -12.47 13.48 7.22
N MET A 481 -13.14 13.37 8.35
CA MET A 481 -13.00 14.26 9.50
C MET A 481 -12.66 13.43 10.73
N GLN A 482 -11.45 13.63 11.25
CA GLN A 482 -10.99 12.97 12.47
C GLN A 482 -10.90 13.94 13.63
N TYR A 483 -11.35 13.49 14.80
CA TYR A 483 -11.37 14.32 15.98
C TYR A 483 -10.15 14.06 16.87
N THR A 484 -9.37 15.12 17.10
CA THR A 484 -8.20 15.08 17.97
C THR A 484 -8.50 15.78 19.29
N SER A 485 -7.96 15.23 20.40
CA SER A 485 -8.01 15.91 21.69
C SER A 485 -7.11 17.14 21.65
N GLY A 486 -7.70 18.32 21.58
CA GLY A 486 -6.99 19.58 21.65
C GLY A 486 -6.47 19.90 23.06
N THR A 487 -5.47 20.78 23.12
CA THR A 487 -4.97 21.35 24.38
C THR A 487 -6.00 22.26 25.08
N THR A 488 -7.06 22.63 24.40
CA THR A 488 -8.13 23.54 24.85
C THR A 488 -9.37 22.85 25.41
N GLY A 489 -9.34 21.53 25.61
CA GLY A 489 -10.39 20.76 26.26
C GLY A 489 -11.44 20.13 25.35
N PHE A 490 -11.75 20.71 24.19
CA PHE A 490 -12.71 20.14 23.23
C PHE A 490 -12.01 19.56 22.00
N PRO A 491 -12.44 18.37 21.52
CA PRO A 491 -11.88 17.78 20.30
C PRO A 491 -12.11 18.67 19.07
N LYS A 492 -11.10 18.70 18.19
CA LYS A 492 -11.14 19.46 16.93
C LYS A 492 -11.31 18.51 15.75
N GLY A 493 -12.22 18.82 14.83
CA GLY A 493 -12.46 18.06 13.61
C GLY A 493 -11.44 18.40 12.52
N VAL A 494 -10.46 17.56 12.30
CA VAL A 494 -9.41 17.70 11.29
C VAL A 494 -9.96 17.29 9.94
N MET A 495 -10.00 18.20 8.97
CA MET A 495 -10.50 17.95 7.61
C MET A 495 -9.39 17.43 6.70
N LEU A 496 -9.53 16.18 6.26
CA LEU A 496 -8.59 15.51 5.37
C LEU A 496 -9.22 15.26 3.99
N THR A 497 -8.46 15.54 2.93
CA THR A 497 -8.90 15.34 1.55
C THR A 497 -8.55 13.95 1.04
N HIS A 498 -9.17 13.53 -0.06
CA HIS A 498 -8.76 12.31 -0.77
C HIS A 498 -7.26 12.32 -1.08
N TYR A 499 -6.77 13.44 -1.58
CA TYR A 499 -5.36 13.60 -1.99
C TYR A 499 -4.39 13.48 -0.81
N ASN A 500 -4.74 14.06 0.34
CA ASN A 500 -3.95 13.92 1.56
C ASN A 500 -3.81 12.44 1.96
N VAL A 501 -4.95 11.78 2.15
CA VAL A 501 -5.00 10.45 2.79
C VAL A 501 -4.52 9.35 1.86
N VAL A 502 -4.95 9.35 0.60
CA VAL A 502 -4.55 8.35 -0.40
C VAL A 502 -3.04 8.36 -0.58
N ASN A 503 -2.44 9.54 -0.78
CA ASN A 503 -0.99 9.64 -0.99
C ASN A 503 -0.19 9.34 0.28
N ASN A 504 -0.68 9.73 1.45
CA ASN A 504 -0.01 9.39 2.70
C ASN A 504 -0.04 7.89 2.96
N GLY A 505 -1.20 7.23 2.78
CA GLY A 505 -1.29 5.77 2.87
C GLY A 505 -0.40 5.07 1.85
N LYS A 506 -0.34 5.57 0.61
CA LYS A 506 0.54 5.04 -0.44
C LYS A 506 2.01 5.17 -0.06
N ALA A 507 2.46 6.34 0.40
CA ALA A 507 3.84 6.57 0.81
C ALA A 507 4.25 5.70 2.01
N ILE A 508 3.34 5.49 2.97
CA ILE A 508 3.54 4.57 4.10
C ILE A 508 3.72 3.13 3.61
N GLY A 509 2.86 2.68 2.70
CA GLY A 509 2.97 1.33 2.12
C GLY A 509 4.27 1.15 1.34
N ASP A 510 4.73 2.17 0.61
CA ASP A 510 6.03 2.17 -0.07
C ASP A 510 7.20 2.00 0.91
N CYS A 511 7.20 2.74 2.03
CA CYS A 511 8.25 2.64 3.05
C CYS A 511 8.27 1.28 3.75
N MET A 512 7.12 0.61 3.83
CA MET A 512 6.99 -0.75 4.37
C MET A 512 7.23 -1.83 3.31
N ASP A 513 7.46 -1.45 2.08
CA ASP A 513 7.62 -2.36 0.95
C ASP A 513 6.42 -3.31 0.77
N LEU A 514 5.20 -2.78 0.95
CA LEU A 514 3.98 -3.57 0.84
C LEU A 514 3.71 -4.00 -0.61
N SER A 515 3.22 -5.20 -0.76
CA SER A 515 2.84 -5.80 -2.03
C SER A 515 1.58 -6.65 -1.91
N THR A 516 1.09 -7.17 -3.01
CA THR A 516 -0.05 -8.10 -3.04
C THR A 516 0.20 -9.41 -2.30
N ALA A 517 1.44 -9.74 -1.94
CA ALA A 517 1.78 -10.90 -1.12
C ALA A 517 1.55 -10.68 0.37
N ASP A 518 1.41 -9.44 0.81
CA ASP A 518 1.30 -9.11 2.21
C ASP A 518 -0.10 -9.34 2.79
N ARG A 519 -0.13 -9.59 4.10
CA ARG A 519 -1.33 -9.81 4.89
C ARG A 519 -1.25 -8.97 6.15
N MET A 520 -2.05 -7.92 6.18
CA MET A 520 -2.08 -6.92 7.24
C MET A 520 -3.11 -7.28 8.31
N MET A 521 -2.66 -7.57 9.54
CA MET A 521 -3.56 -7.60 10.68
C MET A 521 -3.83 -6.19 11.18
N ILE A 522 -5.10 -5.81 11.24
CA ILE A 522 -5.51 -4.49 11.73
C ILE A 522 -6.07 -4.64 13.15
N GLN A 523 -5.24 -4.32 14.14
CA GLN A 523 -5.61 -4.35 15.56
C GLN A 523 -5.70 -2.95 16.21
N VAL A 524 -5.19 -1.93 15.51
CA VAL A 524 -5.28 -0.53 15.91
C VAL A 524 -6.67 0.03 15.59
N PRO A 525 -7.18 1.01 16.38
CA PRO A 525 -8.53 1.53 16.17
C PRO A 525 -8.69 2.27 14.83
N MET A 526 -9.74 1.93 14.09
CA MET A 526 -10.06 2.55 12.80
C MET A 526 -10.54 4.00 12.91
N PHE A 527 -11.07 4.43 14.07
CA PHE A 527 -11.45 5.83 14.29
C PHE A 527 -10.25 6.79 14.38
N HIS A 528 -9.03 6.25 14.38
CA HIS A 528 -7.77 6.99 14.39
C HIS A 528 -6.98 6.81 13.09
N CYS A 529 -6.19 7.81 12.69
CA CYS A 529 -5.33 7.73 11.50
C CYS A 529 -4.44 6.49 11.47
N PHE A 530 -4.03 5.97 12.63
CA PHE A 530 -3.21 4.78 12.73
C PHE A 530 -3.89 3.55 12.07
N GLY A 531 -5.19 3.34 12.33
CA GLY A 531 -5.96 2.30 11.65
C GLY A 531 -6.35 2.70 10.24
N MET A 532 -6.95 3.88 10.08
CA MET A 532 -7.56 4.29 8.83
C MET A 532 -6.55 4.58 7.72
N VAL A 533 -5.46 5.28 8.02
CA VAL A 533 -4.45 5.63 7.00
C VAL A 533 -3.32 4.62 6.97
N LEU A 534 -2.61 4.42 8.10
CA LEU A 534 -1.40 3.62 8.12
C LEU A 534 -1.67 2.13 7.88
N ALA A 535 -2.82 1.60 8.32
CA ALA A 535 -3.17 0.21 8.06
C ALA A 535 -4.08 0.04 6.84
N MET A 536 -5.31 0.59 6.86
CA MET A 536 -6.30 0.37 5.80
C MET A 536 -5.89 1.00 4.46
N THR A 537 -5.57 2.31 4.45
CA THR A 537 -5.27 2.99 3.18
C THR A 537 -3.96 2.50 2.57
N ALA A 538 -2.93 2.27 3.40
CA ALA A 538 -1.67 1.68 2.93
C ALA A 538 -1.88 0.28 2.34
N SER A 539 -2.69 -0.57 2.99
CA SER A 539 -3.04 -1.90 2.47
C SER A 539 -3.82 -1.82 1.18
N MET A 540 -4.86 -0.97 1.13
CA MET A 540 -5.73 -0.84 -0.04
C MET A 540 -4.97 -0.35 -1.27
N THR A 541 -4.06 0.61 -1.12
CA THR A 541 -3.25 1.11 -2.22
C THR A 541 -2.26 0.08 -2.76
N HIS A 542 -1.89 -0.95 -1.99
CA HIS A 542 -0.91 -1.97 -2.36
C HIS A 542 -1.50 -3.36 -2.65
N GLY A 543 -2.83 -3.49 -2.68
CA GLY A 543 -3.49 -4.78 -2.94
C GLY A 543 -3.29 -5.83 -1.85
N VAL A 544 -3.04 -5.39 -0.62
CA VAL A 544 -2.78 -6.25 0.55
C VAL A 544 -4.08 -6.88 1.06
N THR A 545 -4.01 -8.13 1.52
CA THR A 545 -5.12 -8.75 2.24
C THR A 545 -5.18 -8.24 3.68
N MET A 546 -6.32 -7.73 4.12
CA MET A 546 -6.54 -7.22 5.47
C MET A 546 -7.26 -8.22 6.36
N SER A 547 -6.77 -8.40 7.59
CA SER A 547 -7.38 -9.25 8.64
C SER A 547 -7.63 -8.42 9.90
N PRO A 548 -8.73 -7.65 9.95
CA PRO A 548 -9.05 -6.84 11.11
C PRO A 548 -9.52 -7.69 12.29
N ILE A 549 -9.17 -7.25 13.49
CA ILE A 549 -9.80 -7.72 14.73
C ILE A 549 -10.58 -6.56 15.39
N PRO A 550 -11.77 -6.81 15.94
CA PRO A 550 -12.68 -5.75 16.39
C PRO A 550 -12.08 -4.78 17.41
N ALA A 551 -11.26 -5.31 18.31
CA ALA A 551 -10.50 -4.53 19.29
C ALA A 551 -9.24 -5.31 19.69
N PHE A 552 -8.19 -4.60 20.07
CA PHE A 552 -6.95 -5.19 20.52
C PHE A 552 -7.17 -6.19 21.67
N SER A 553 -6.62 -7.37 21.47
CA SER A 553 -6.48 -8.42 22.48
C SER A 553 -5.26 -9.24 22.10
N PRO A 554 -4.27 -9.42 22.99
CA PRO A 554 -3.07 -10.21 22.67
C PRO A 554 -3.42 -11.59 22.13
N ARG A 555 -4.32 -12.32 22.78
CA ARG A 555 -4.78 -13.63 22.35
C ARG A 555 -5.35 -13.65 20.94
N ARG A 556 -6.28 -12.72 20.63
CA ARG A 556 -6.90 -12.62 19.29
C ARG A 556 -5.87 -12.26 18.22
N GLY A 557 -4.91 -11.40 18.54
CA GLY A 557 -3.82 -11.05 17.64
C GLY A 557 -2.93 -12.25 17.32
N LEU A 558 -2.51 -13.00 18.32
CA LEU A 558 -1.70 -14.21 18.16
C LEU A 558 -2.48 -15.31 17.37
N ASP A 559 -3.76 -15.50 17.68
CA ASP A 559 -4.63 -16.41 16.90
C ASP A 559 -4.74 -15.99 15.43
N CYS A 560 -4.88 -14.69 15.16
CA CYS A 560 -4.96 -14.16 13.80
C CYS A 560 -3.65 -14.39 13.04
N ILE A 561 -2.50 -14.17 13.67
CA ILE A 561 -1.18 -14.42 13.07
C ILE A 561 -1.08 -15.88 12.62
N ASN A 562 -1.48 -16.82 13.47
CA ASN A 562 -1.45 -18.25 13.15
C ASN A 562 -2.40 -18.62 12.00
N LYS A 563 -3.66 -18.16 12.05
CA LYS A 563 -4.70 -18.54 11.09
C LYS A 563 -4.48 -17.94 9.70
N GLU A 564 -4.14 -16.66 9.66
CA GLU A 564 -4.08 -15.91 8.41
C GLU A 564 -2.66 -15.76 7.87
N LYS A 565 -1.64 -16.33 8.55
CA LYS A 565 -0.23 -16.22 8.12
C LYS A 565 0.15 -14.75 7.90
N ILE A 566 -0.10 -13.94 8.91
CA ILE A 566 0.10 -12.49 8.86
C ILE A 566 1.58 -12.16 8.59
N THR A 567 1.81 -11.22 7.68
CA THR A 567 3.15 -10.73 7.33
C THR A 567 3.47 -9.38 7.98
N CYS A 568 2.43 -8.62 8.32
CA CYS A 568 2.61 -7.29 8.89
C CYS A 568 1.45 -6.89 9.81
N PHE A 569 1.76 -6.10 10.84
CA PHE A 569 0.76 -5.43 11.68
C PHE A 569 1.33 -4.19 12.36
N HIS A 570 0.44 -3.32 12.80
CA HIS A 570 0.79 -2.10 13.51
C HIS A 570 0.36 -2.15 14.96
N GLY A 571 1.09 -1.43 15.79
CA GLY A 571 0.75 -1.27 17.19
C GLY A 571 1.45 -0.10 17.87
N VAL A 572 0.91 0.31 19.00
CA VAL A 572 1.64 1.13 19.97
C VAL A 572 2.55 0.22 20.80
N PRO A 573 3.64 0.73 21.39
CA PRO A 573 4.58 -0.10 22.15
C PRO A 573 3.94 -1.04 23.16
N THR A 574 2.91 -0.56 23.89
CA THR A 574 2.18 -1.37 24.88
C THR A 574 1.45 -2.58 24.30
N MET A 575 1.01 -2.52 23.02
CA MET A 575 0.42 -3.67 22.33
C MET A 575 1.45 -4.75 22.07
N PHE A 576 2.65 -4.36 21.59
CA PHE A 576 3.75 -5.30 21.39
C PHE A 576 4.21 -5.93 22.69
N ILE A 577 4.37 -5.15 23.75
CA ILE A 577 4.75 -5.65 25.09
C ILE A 577 3.72 -6.66 25.60
N ALA A 578 2.42 -6.35 25.44
CA ALA A 578 1.35 -7.25 25.87
C ALA A 578 1.32 -8.56 25.08
N MET A 579 1.66 -8.55 23.80
CA MET A 579 1.76 -9.74 22.97
C MET A 579 3.00 -10.57 23.32
N LEU A 580 4.16 -9.92 23.51
CA LEU A 580 5.42 -10.57 23.90
C LEU A 580 5.32 -11.28 25.26
N SER A 581 4.47 -10.78 26.16
CA SER A 581 4.29 -11.32 27.52
C SER A 581 3.12 -12.31 27.64
N HIS A 582 2.42 -12.63 26.53
CA HIS A 582 1.24 -13.48 26.57
C HIS A 582 1.62 -14.98 26.61
N GLU A 583 0.88 -15.80 27.35
CA GLU A 583 1.11 -17.24 27.51
C GLU A 583 1.08 -18.06 26.20
N ASP A 584 0.38 -17.57 25.17
CA ASP A 584 0.32 -18.19 23.85
C ASP A 584 1.40 -17.68 22.89
N PHE A 585 2.30 -16.80 23.34
CA PHE A 585 3.35 -16.24 22.49
C PHE A 585 4.25 -17.34 21.88
N ASP A 586 4.76 -18.23 22.72
CA ASP A 586 5.65 -19.32 22.28
C ASP A 586 4.95 -20.40 21.41
N LYS A 587 3.62 -20.36 21.35
CA LYS A 587 2.81 -21.24 20.48
C LYS A 587 2.49 -20.62 19.13
N THR A 588 2.92 -19.38 18.90
CA THR A 588 2.59 -18.60 17.69
C THR A 588 3.69 -18.75 16.65
N ASP A 589 3.28 -19.03 15.42
CA ASP A 589 4.18 -19.13 14.27
C ASP A 589 4.40 -17.74 13.64
N PHE A 590 5.53 -17.14 13.96
CA PHE A 590 5.95 -15.84 13.42
C PHE A 590 6.75 -15.96 12.11
N SER A 591 6.92 -17.13 11.52
CA SER A 591 7.77 -17.36 10.34
C SER A 591 7.35 -16.55 9.11
N HIS A 592 6.10 -16.11 9.05
CA HIS A 592 5.56 -15.27 7.97
C HIS A 592 5.68 -13.78 8.22
N MET A 593 5.97 -13.39 9.48
CA MET A 593 6.10 -11.98 9.84
C MET A 593 7.31 -11.35 9.17
N ARG A 594 7.20 -10.06 8.80
CA ARG A 594 8.33 -9.31 8.27
C ARG A 594 8.35 -7.85 8.71
N THR A 595 7.21 -7.13 8.61
CA THR A 595 7.18 -5.68 8.80
C THR A 595 5.97 -5.22 9.64
N GLY A 596 5.95 -3.98 9.97
CA GLY A 596 4.89 -3.28 10.69
C GLY A 596 5.34 -1.92 11.14
N ILE A 597 4.45 -1.18 11.78
CA ILE A 597 4.74 0.13 12.34
C ILE A 597 4.58 0.07 13.85
N MET A 598 5.61 0.51 14.58
CA MET A 598 5.49 0.85 15.98
C MET A 598 5.47 2.39 16.09
N ALA A 599 4.36 2.96 16.56
CA ALA A 599 4.17 4.41 16.61
C ALA A 599 3.12 4.82 17.65
N GLY A 600 2.74 6.10 17.65
CA GLY A 600 1.70 6.66 18.52
C GLY A 600 2.18 7.09 19.90
N SER A 601 3.39 6.69 20.29
CA SER A 601 4.13 7.14 21.45
C SER A 601 5.63 6.90 21.22
N PRO A 602 6.54 7.41 22.09
CA PRO A 602 7.95 7.05 22.00
C PRO A 602 8.14 5.53 22.00
N CYS A 603 8.92 5.03 21.04
CA CYS A 603 9.15 3.60 20.85
C CYS A 603 10.45 3.18 21.57
N PRO A 604 10.38 2.36 22.65
CA PRO A 604 11.57 1.94 23.36
C PRO A 604 12.45 1.05 22.47
N ILE A 605 13.73 1.38 22.40
CA ILE A 605 14.72 0.63 21.57
C ILE A 605 14.75 -0.86 21.96
N ALA A 606 14.68 -1.15 23.27
CA ALA A 606 14.65 -2.53 23.77
C ALA A 606 13.45 -3.32 23.24
N THR A 607 12.26 -2.73 23.28
CA THR A 607 11.03 -3.36 22.75
C THR A 607 11.13 -3.60 21.25
N MET A 608 11.67 -2.65 20.50
CA MET A 608 11.86 -2.84 19.05
C MET A 608 12.82 -3.99 18.74
N LYS A 609 13.93 -4.11 19.48
CA LYS A 609 14.86 -5.22 19.34
C LYS A 609 14.22 -6.57 19.71
N ASP A 610 13.39 -6.61 20.73
CA ASP A 610 12.62 -7.81 21.10
C ASP A 610 11.62 -8.21 20.00
N VAL A 611 10.93 -7.27 19.39
CA VAL A 611 10.01 -7.52 18.29
C VAL A 611 10.75 -8.06 17.06
N VAL A 612 11.89 -7.49 16.72
CA VAL A 612 12.75 -8.01 15.64
C VAL A 612 13.21 -9.44 15.95
N GLY A 613 13.78 -9.68 17.14
CA GLY A 613 14.37 -10.96 17.47
C GLY A 613 13.38 -12.09 17.77
N LYS A 614 12.19 -11.77 18.32
CA LYS A 614 11.22 -12.77 18.80
C LYS A 614 10.00 -12.91 17.90
N MET A 615 9.57 -11.81 17.22
CA MET A 615 8.43 -11.83 16.28
C MET A 615 8.86 -11.88 14.82
N HIS A 616 10.16 -11.93 14.54
CA HIS A 616 10.70 -11.94 13.17
C HIS A 616 10.27 -10.75 12.30
N MET A 617 9.99 -9.59 12.93
CA MET A 617 9.66 -8.35 12.22
C MET A 617 10.93 -7.60 11.85
N ASP A 618 11.78 -8.23 11.03
CA ASP A 618 13.10 -7.72 10.68
C ASP A 618 13.06 -6.36 9.97
N GLU A 619 11.92 -6.05 9.35
CA GLU A 619 11.66 -4.83 8.58
C GLU A 619 10.68 -3.89 9.31
N ILE A 620 10.57 -3.96 10.64
CA ILE A 620 9.71 -3.05 11.41
C ILE A 620 10.17 -1.59 11.22
N THR A 621 9.21 -0.66 11.11
CA THR A 621 9.45 0.76 10.84
C THR A 621 8.85 1.65 11.90
N ILE A 622 9.28 2.91 11.93
CA ILE A 622 8.71 3.99 12.73
C ILE A 622 8.20 5.08 11.79
N VAL A 623 7.01 5.60 12.08
CA VAL A 623 6.44 6.78 11.43
C VAL A 623 6.22 7.87 12.47
N TYR A 624 6.49 9.12 12.09
CA TYR A 624 6.17 10.29 12.89
C TYR A 624 5.24 11.23 12.14
N GLY A 625 4.31 11.79 12.88
CA GLY A 625 3.37 12.81 12.44
C GLY A 625 2.17 12.93 13.37
N GLN A 626 1.15 13.59 12.89
CA GLN A 626 -0.09 13.85 13.64
C GLN A 626 -1.29 13.89 12.69
N THR A 627 -2.49 13.80 13.22
CA THR A 627 -3.73 13.76 12.42
C THR A 627 -3.80 14.92 11.41
N GLU A 628 -3.34 16.09 11.80
CA GLU A 628 -3.24 17.30 10.98
C GLU A 628 -2.29 17.17 9.77
N ALA A 629 -1.49 16.10 9.75
CA ALA A 629 -0.56 15.77 8.65
C ALA A 629 -0.90 14.44 7.97
N SER A 630 -2.06 13.85 8.14
CA SER A 630 -2.69 12.73 7.40
C SER A 630 -2.18 11.28 7.58
N PRO A 631 -1.47 10.81 8.61
CA PRO A 631 -0.77 11.53 9.65
C PRO A 631 0.73 11.67 9.42
N GLY A 632 1.34 10.95 8.45
CA GLY A 632 2.79 10.80 8.32
C GLY A 632 3.47 12.03 7.75
N CYS A 633 4.49 12.54 8.44
CA CYS A 633 5.44 13.52 7.94
C CYS A 633 6.75 12.84 7.55
N THR A 634 7.28 12.01 8.45
CA THR A 634 8.52 11.26 8.25
C THR A 634 8.33 9.79 8.55
N MET A 635 9.14 8.94 7.94
CA MET A 635 9.12 7.50 8.19
C MET A 635 10.49 6.90 7.92
N SER A 636 10.87 5.87 8.67
CA SER A 636 11.98 5.00 8.32
C SER A 636 11.53 3.98 7.25
N SER A 637 12.47 3.52 6.44
CA SER A 637 12.24 2.52 5.40
C SER A 637 12.71 1.15 5.85
N THR A 638 12.18 0.10 5.24
CA THR A 638 12.68 -1.28 5.38
C THR A 638 14.15 -1.42 4.96
N ASP A 639 14.65 -0.50 4.12
CA ASP A 639 16.05 -0.46 3.66
C ASP A 639 17.00 0.18 4.67
N ASP A 640 16.46 0.95 5.64
CA ASP A 640 17.28 1.57 6.68
C ASP A 640 17.86 0.52 7.63
N SER A 641 19.06 0.77 8.15
CA SER A 641 19.65 -0.08 9.18
C SER A 641 18.75 -0.13 10.43
N LEU A 642 18.83 -1.22 11.18
CA LEU A 642 18.10 -1.34 12.45
C LEU A 642 18.37 -0.17 13.39
N GLU A 643 19.61 0.31 13.44
CA GLU A 643 19.98 1.43 14.28
C GLU A 643 19.22 2.71 13.90
N VAL A 644 19.14 3.04 12.62
CA VAL A 644 18.34 4.17 12.11
C VAL A 644 16.87 4.01 12.46
N ARG A 645 16.30 2.82 12.23
CA ARG A 645 14.89 2.53 12.47
C ARG A 645 14.48 2.56 13.95
N VAL A 646 15.39 2.31 14.88
CA VAL A 646 15.10 2.33 16.32
C VAL A 646 15.49 3.64 17.00
N SER A 647 16.35 4.47 16.39
CA SER A 647 16.88 5.69 17.02
C SER A 647 16.35 6.98 16.39
N THR A 648 15.68 6.91 15.24
CA THR A 648 15.13 8.06 14.51
C THR A 648 13.69 7.81 14.11
N VAL A 649 13.01 8.85 13.63
CA VAL A 649 11.69 8.74 12.99
C VAL A 649 11.78 8.79 11.47
N GLY A 650 12.96 8.49 10.94
CA GLY A 650 13.23 8.44 9.51
C GLY A 650 13.33 9.80 8.84
N ARG A 651 13.13 9.80 7.52
CA ARG A 651 13.22 10.98 6.64
C ARG A 651 11.83 11.46 6.25
N ALA A 652 11.77 12.69 5.71
CA ALA A 652 10.54 13.21 5.12
C ALA A 652 10.01 12.25 4.05
N LEU A 653 8.70 12.02 4.07
CA LEU A 653 8.02 11.27 2.99
C LEU A 653 8.11 12.05 1.67
N PRO A 654 7.99 11.37 0.51
CA PRO A 654 8.04 12.02 -0.79
C PRO A 654 7.08 13.22 -0.90
N GLU A 655 7.53 14.29 -1.54
CA GLU A 655 6.78 15.54 -1.74
C GLU A 655 6.30 16.20 -0.42
N ILE A 656 6.96 15.92 0.70
CA ILE A 656 6.76 16.60 1.99
C ILE A 656 8.04 17.31 2.37
N GLU A 657 7.93 18.60 2.65
CA GLU A 657 9.00 19.39 3.18
C GLU A 657 8.94 19.37 4.71
N CYS A 658 10.07 19.08 5.35
CA CYS A 658 10.23 19.10 6.81
C CYS A 658 11.45 19.91 7.20
N LYS A 659 11.31 20.74 8.23
CA LYS A 659 12.43 21.49 8.80
C LYS A 659 12.26 21.69 10.30
N ILE A 660 13.34 22.13 10.94
CA ILE A 660 13.38 22.49 12.36
C ILE A 660 13.50 23.99 12.46
N VAL A 661 12.64 24.60 13.24
CA VAL A 661 12.62 26.05 13.44
C VAL A 661 12.74 26.40 14.92
N ASP A 662 13.31 27.57 15.18
CA ASP A 662 13.30 28.16 16.51
C ASP A 662 11.86 28.51 16.91
N PRO A 663 11.35 28.02 18.06
CA PRO A 663 9.97 28.21 18.44
C PRO A 663 9.55 29.67 18.69
N GLU A 664 10.51 30.54 19.01
CA GLU A 664 10.25 31.95 19.34
C GLU A 664 10.32 32.86 18.10
N THR A 665 11.33 32.62 17.26
CA THR A 665 11.63 33.48 16.12
C THR A 665 11.09 32.94 14.79
N GLY A 666 10.82 31.64 14.70
CA GLY A 666 10.47 30.95 13.45
C GLY A 666 11.65 30.76 12.49
N ALA A 667 12.89 31.10 12.91
CA ALA A 667 14.08 30.98 12.08
C ALA A 667 14.47 29.50 11.90
N ASP A 668 14.96 29.15 10.71
CA ASP A 668 15.45 27.80 10.43
C ASP A 668 16.69 27.50 11.29
N LEU A 669 16.70 26.33 11.92
CA LEU A 669 17.82 25.88 12.74
C LEU A 669 18.73 24.92 11.96
N PRO A 670 20.05 24.96 12.22
CA PRO A 670 21.02 24.04 11.59
C PRO A 670 20.83 22.60 12.07
N VAL A 671 21.48 21.69 11.33
CA VAL A 671 21.51 20.25 11.67
C VAL A 671 22.09 20.07 13.09
N GLY A 672 21.45 19.22 13.90
CA GLY A 672 21.82 18.90 15.27
C GLY A 672 21.18 19.80 16.32
N GLU A 673 20.67 20.99 15.97
CA GLU A 673 19.98 21.86 16.93
C GLU A 673 18.51 21.42 17.13
N ILE A 674 18.05 21.58 18.37
CA ILE A 674 16.67 21.22 18.76
C ILE A 674 15.76 22.43 18.61
N GLY A 675 14.66 22.24 17.91
CA GLY A 675 13.60 23.24 17.72
C GLY A 675 12.26 22.61 17.40
N GLU A 676 11.27 23.43 17.02
CA GLU A 676 9.97 22.94 16.61
C GLU A 676 10.07 22.26 15.24
N PHE A 677 9.48 21.07 15.13
CA PHE A 677 9.31 20.38 13.85
C PHE A 677 8.13 21.00 13.11
N VAL A 678 8.35 21.45 11.89
CA VAL A 678 7.31 21.98 11.00
C VAL A 678 7.31 21.21 9.68
N ALA A 679 6.12 21.02 9.12
CA ALA A 679 5.94 20.27 7.87
C ALA A 679 5.05 21.03 6.88
N ARG A 680 5.34 20.86 5.57
CA ARG A 680 4.55 21.40 4.46
C ARG A 680 4.49 20.38 3.33
N GLY A 681 3.32 20.20 2.73
CA GLY A 681 3.16 19.27 1.60
C GLY A 681 1.72 18.86 1.37
N TYR A 682 1.55 17.87 0.49
CA TYR A 682 0.24 17.34 0.16
C TYR A 682 -0.50 16.74 1.36
N ASN A 683 0.22 16.35 2.41
CA ASN A 683 -0.32 15.66 3.59
C ASN A 683 -0.98 16.60 4.61
N ILE A 684 -0.78 17.91 4.50
CA ILE A 684 -1.30 18.86 5.48
C ILE A 684 -2.82 19.02 5.33
N MET A 685 -3.52 18.95 6.45
CA MET A 685 -4.98 19.10 6.53
C MET A 685 -5.48 20.39 5.86
N LYS A 686 -6.72 20.38 5.44
CA LYS A 686 -7.40 21.59 4.96
C LYS A 686 -7.68 22.61 6.06
N GLY A 687 -7.71 22.17 7.30
CA GLY A 687 -7.96 22.95 8.52
C GLY A 687 -8.86 22.21 9.50
N TYR A 688 -9.20 22.90 10.59
CA TYR A 688 -10.16 22.40 11.58
C TYR A 688 -11.57 22.89 11.23
N TYR A 689 -12.52 21.95 11.17
CA TYR A 689 -13.92 22.25 10.84
C TYR A 689 -14.54 23.26 11.80
N LYS A 690 -15.06 24.36 11.26
CA LYS A 690 -15.66 25.50 12.02
C LYS A 690 -14.69 26.21 12.98
N MET A 691 -13.37 26.01 12.88
CA MET A 691 -12.42 26.60 13.81
C MET A 691 -11.29 27.37 13.07
N PRO A 692 -11.59 28.51 12.40
CA PRO A 692 -10.62 29.24 11.60
C PRO A 692 -9.44 29.78 12.41
N LYS A 693 -9.67 30.25 13.65
CA LYS A 693 -8.58 30.72 14.53
C LYS A 693 -7.62 29.59 14.91
N ALA A 694 -8.14 28.41 15.24
CA ALA A 694 -7.29 27.25 15.55
C ALA A 694 -6.51 26.81 14.30
N THR A 695 -7.12 26.88 13.12
CA THR A 695 -6.46 26.58 11.84
C THR A 695 -5.30 27.56 11.57
N SER A 696 -5.51 28.85 11.68
CA SER A 696 -4.47 29.87 11.45
C SER A 696 -3.36 29.86 12.52
N SER A 697 -3.62 29.29 13.70
CA SER A 697 -2.58 29.07 14.71
C SER A 697 -1.78 27.79 14.46
N ALA A 698 -2.34 26.81 13.73
CA ALA A 698 -1.67 25.56 13.43
C ALA A 698 -0.94 25.59 12.09
N ILE A 699 -1.46 26.31 11.11
CA ILE A 699 -0.88 26.44 9.76
C ILE A 699 -0.60 27.92 9.51
N ASP A 700 0.66 28.24 9.30
CA ASP A 700 1.08 29.61 9.03
C ASP A 700 0.71 30.07 7.61
N LYS A 701 0.99 31.35 7.32
CA LYS A 701 0.70 32.00 6.02
C LYS A 701 1.46 31.36 4.84
N ASP A 702 2.57 30.71 5.10
CA ASP A 702 3.43 30.07 4.09
C ASP A 702 3.10 28.57 3.94
N GLY A 703 2.08 28.09 4.64
CA GLY A 703 1.54 26.72 4.57
C GLY A 703 2.29 25.71 5.45
N TRP A 704 3.14 26.15 6.38
CA TRP A 704 3.81 25.27 7.32
C TRP A 704 2.87 24.91 8.47
N LEU A 705 2.73 23.62 8.72
CA LEU A 705 2.07 23.08 9.90
C LEU A 705 3.05 23.11 11.07
N HIS A 706 2.71 23.84 12.10
CA HIS A 706 3.38 23.85 13.39
C HIS A 706 2.92 22.67 14.24
N THR A 707 3.81 21.72 14.45
CA THR A 707 3.41 20.45 15.12
C THR A 707 3.34 20.57 16.63
N GLY A 708 4.05 21.55 17.20
CA GLY A 708 4.26 21.68 18.64
C GLY A 708 5.15 20.56 19.23
N ASP A 709 5.78 19.78 18.37
CA ASP A 709 6.75 18.76 18.77
C ASP A 709 8.17 19.27 18.54
N LEU A 710 9.07 18.95 19.47
CA LEU A 710 10.49 19.30 19.39
C LEU A 710 11.26 18.16 18.74
N ALA A 711 12.15 18.53 17.83
CA ALA A 711 12.98 17.59 17.10
C ALA A 711 14.34 18.20 16.73
N CYS A 712 15.26 17.36 16.29
CA CYS A 712 16.45 17.77 15.57
C CYS A 712 16.60 16.96 14.28
N LYS A 713 17.29 17.55 13.29
CA LYS A 713 17.67 16.87 12.07
C LYS A 713 19.08 16.33 12.22
N THR A 714 19.31 15.07 11.84
CA THR A 714 20.64 14.44 11.85
C THR A 714 21.43 14.77 10.58
N GLU A 715 22.75 14.54 10.60
CA GLU A 715 23.62 14.74 9.43
C GLU A 715 23.18 13.87 8.23
N ASP A 716 22.65 12.68 8.48
CA ASP A 716 22.13 11.75 7.44
C ASP A 716 20.73 12.11 6.94
N GLY A 717 20.17 13.24 7.38
CA GLY A 717 18.88 13.74 6.94
C GLY A 717 17.66 13.09 7.62
N ASN A 718 17.87 12.23 8.61
CA ASN A 718 16.81 11.72 9.47
C ASN A 718 16.38 12.73 10.52
N TYR A 719 15.24 12.50 11.15
CA TYR A 719 14.71 13.32 12.24
C TYR A 719 14.67 12.54 13.54
N LYS A 720 14.87 13.24 14.64
CA LYS A 720 14.80 12.70 16.01
C LYS A 720 13.84 13.54 16.81
N ILE A 721 12.75 12.94 17.31
CA ILE A 721 11.81 13.64 18.19
C ILE A 721 12.38 13.64 19.61
N THR A 722 12.54 14.83 20.17
CA THR A 722 13.10 15.02 21.51
C THR A 722 12.05 15.31 22.57
N GLY A 723 10.82 15.65 22.17
CA GLY A 723 9.71 15.87 23.08
C GLY A 723 8.59 16.70 22.49
N ARG A 724 7.75 17.24 23.35
CA ARG A 724 6.76 18.24 22.98
C ARG A 724 7.12 19.59 23.55
N LEU A 725 6.88 20.64 22.79
CA LEU A 725 7.12 22.01 23.21
C LEU A 725 6.41 22.31 24.56
N LYS A 726 5.18 21.88 24.69
CA LYS A 726 4.38 22.05 25.92
C LYS A 726 4.74 21.09 27.07
N ASP A 727 5.45 19.99 26.79
CA ASP A 727 5.87 19.01 27.80
C ASP A 727 7.35 19.23 28.18
N MET A 728 8.05 20.15 27.52
CA MET A 728 9.39 20.59 27.89
C MET A 728 9.34 21.23 29.27
N ILE A 729 10.23 20.83 30.15
CA ILE A 729 10.32 21.31 31.52
C ILE A 729 11.28 22.49 31.57
N ILE A 730 10.79 23.64 31.98
CA ILE A 730 11.62 24.83 32.13
C ILE A 730 12.01 24.96 33.59
N ARG A 731 13.19 24.47 33.93
CA ARG A 731 13.68 24.45 35.29
C ARG A 731 14.78 25.49 35.51
N GLY A 732 14.40 26.60 36.15
CA GLY A 732 15.37 27.67 36.44
C GLY A 732 16.02 28.30 35.23
N GLY A 733 15.28 28.34 34.11
CA GLY A 733 15.76 28.87 32.81
C GLY A 733 16.45 27.84 31.91
N GLU A 734 16.61 26.58 32.38
CA GLU A 734 17.15 25.47 31.59
C GLU A 734 16.05 24.64 30.99
N ASN A 735 16.12 24.37 29.70
CA ASN A 735 15.20 23.51 28.97
C ASN A 735 15.56 22.03 29.20
N ILE A 736 14.68 21.28 29.80
CA ILE A 736 14.87 19.86 30.06
C ILE A 736 13.85 19.07 29.23
N TYR A 737 14.36 18.12 28.49
CA TYR A 737 13.54 17.26 27.60
C TYR A 737 13.21 15.95 28.32
N PRO A 738 11.94 15.69 28.66
CA PRO A 738 11.51 14.49 29.38
C PRO A 738 12.03 13.20 28.76
N LYS A 739 12.02 13.11 27.42
CA LYS A 739 12.43 11.92 26.68
C LYS A 739 13.88 11.51 26.95
N GLU A 740 14.78 12.47 27.10
CA GLU A 740 16.20 12.19 27.39
C GLU A 740 16.37 11.46 28.73
N ILE A 741 15.60 11.88 29.74
CA ILE A 741 15.59 11.26 31.07
C ILE A 741 14.88 9.90 31.02
N GLU A 742 13.75 9.81 30.30
CA GLU A 742 13.02 8.56 30.10
C GLU A 742 13.90 7.50 29.46
N GLU A 743 14.57 7.82 28.35
CA GLU A 743 15.46 6.88 27.64
C GLU A 743 16.61 6.40 28.53
N PHE A 744 17.17 7.29 29.35
CA PHE A 744 18.18 6.88 30.29
C PHE A 744 17.65 5.95 31.38
N ILE A 745 16.50 6.29 32.01
CA ILE A 745 15.88 5.47 33.03
C ILE A 745 15.50 4.07 32.50
N TYR A 746 15.08 3.96 31.24
CA TYR A 746 14.83 2.68 30.57
C TYR A 746 16.05 1.75 30.54
N THR A 747 17.27 2.26 30.63
CA THR A 747 18.48 1.42 30.68
C THR A 747 18.62 0.67 32.00
N ASN A 748 17.84 1.02 33.01
CA ASN A 748 17.85 0.30 34.27
C ASN A 748 17.13 -1.05 34.14
N PRO A 749 17.78 -2.18 34.44
CA PRO A 749 17.22 -3.52 34.22
C PRO A 749 15.92 -3.82 34.99
N LYS A 750 15.66 -3.09 36.06
CA LYS A 750 14.45 -3.24 36.89
C LYS A 750 13.24 -2.46 36.36
N VAL A 751 13.44 -1.55 35.40
CA VAL A 751 12.37 -0.70 34.88
C VAL A 751 11.64 -1.39 33.72
N SER A 752 10.31 -1.40 33.79
CA SER A 752 9.43 -1.85 32.70
C SER A 752 8.99 -0.68 31.83
N ASP A 753 8.57 0.45 32.45
CA ASP A 753 8.17 1.66 31.71
C ASP A 753 8.42 2.91 32.55
N VAL A 754 8.59 4.07 31.91
CA VAL A 754 8.83 5.34 32.59
C VAL A 754 8.24 6.51 31.80
N GLN A 755 7.66 7.47 32.56
CA GLN A 755 7.21 8.73 32.01
C GLN A 755 7.72 9.87 32.89
N VAL A 756 8.30 10.89 32.27
CA VAL A 756 8.81 12.08 32.94
C VAL A 756 7.91 13.27 32.59
N ILE A 757 7.54 14.04 33.64
CA ILE A 757 6.66 15.19 33.54
C ILE A 757 7.23 16.37 34.34
N GLY A 758 6.92 17.60 33.89
CA GLY A 758 7.14 18.80 34.65
C GLY A 758 6.02 19.00 35.68
N VAL A 759 6.41 19.36 36.91
CA VAL A 759 5.47 19.73 37.97
C VAL A 759 5.82 21.13 38.49
N PRO A 760 4.86 21.94 38.96
CA PRO A 760 5.12 23.30 39.42
C PRO A 760 6.09 23.36 40.61
N ASP A 761 7.01 24.34 40.62
CA ASP A 761 7.95 24.58 41.71
C ASP A 761 8.09 26.08 41.99
N GLU A 762 8.02 26.48 43.25
CA GLU A 762 8.07 27.90 43.67
C GLU A 762 9.43 28.56 43.39
N GLN A 763 10.51 27.79 43.34
CA GLN A 763 11.87 28.31 43.19
C GLN A 763 12.37 28.29 41.75
N TYR A 764 12.05 27.20 41.01
CA TYR A 764 12.60 26.96 39.69
C TYR A 764 11.55 27.04 38.56
N GLY A 765 10.27 27.41 38.90
CA GLY A 765 9.15 27.41 37.97
C GLY A 765 8.61 26.01 37.78
N GLU A 766 9.44 25.09 37.34
CA GLU A 766 9.11 23.67 37.24
C GLU A 766 10.21 22.77 37.83
N GLU A 767 9.80 21.57 38.25
CA GLU A 767 10.65 20.48 38.69
C GLU A 767 10.29 19.18 37.98
N ILE A 768 11.22 18.23 37.98
CA ILE A 768 11.08 16.95 37.29
C ILE A 768 10.41 15.94 38.22
N ALA A 769 9.35 15.29 37.73
CA ALA A 769 8.74 14.12 38.32
C ALA A 769 8.85 12.92 37.37
N ALA A 770 9.42 11.81 37.84
CA ALA A 770 9.51 10.55 37.11
C ALA A 770 8.49 9.53 37.66
N CYS A 771 7.57 9.09 36.82
CA CYS A 771 6.63 8.01 37.14
C CYS A 771 7.15 6.73 36.48
N ILE A 772 7.33 5.66 37.26
CA ILE A 772 8.06 4.46 36.85
C ILE A 772 7.24 3.21 37.15
N ILE A 773 7.15 2.32 36.17
CA ILE A 773 6.63 0.96 36.34
C ILE A 773 7.83 0.02 36.41
N LEU A 774 7.94 -0.71 37.51
CA LEU A 774 8.97 -1.74 37.66
C LEU A 774 8.51 -3.06 37.00
N LYS A 775 9.50 -3.90 36.66
CA LYS A 775 9.22 -5.28 36.21
C LYS A 775 8.65 -6.10 37.36
N GLU A 776 7.89 -7.12 37.03
CA GLU A 776 7.24 -8.02 37.99
C GLU A 776 8.28 -8.63 38.95
N GLY A 777 8.02 -8.49 40.24
CA GLY A 777 8.91 -9.00 41.29
C GLY A 777 10.10 -8.08 41.65
N GLU A 778 10.33 -7.01 40.89
CA GLU A 778 11.40 -6.05 41.20
C GLU A 778 10.94 -5.01 42.21
N THR A 779 11.90 -4.51 43.00
CA THR A 779 11.70 -3.41 43.95
C THR A 779 12.82 -2.39 43.82
N MET A 780 12.47 -1.13 43.99
CA MET A 780 13.43 -0.01 43.98
C MET A 780 12.90 1.12 44.84
N THR A 781 13.80 1.83 45.49
CA THR A 781 13.46 3.05 46.24
C THR A 781 13.68 4.29 45.41
N GLU A 782 12.99 5.37 45.75
CA GLU A 782 13.19 6.70 45.16
C GLU A 782 14.65 7.14 45.21
N ALA A 783 15.34 6.87 46.34
CA ALA A 783 16.74 7.25 46.54
C ALA A 783 17.68 6.50 45.57
N GLU A 784 17.42 5.20 45.33
CA GLU A 784 18.22 4.39 44.39
C GLU A 784 18.05 4.90 42.96
N MET A 785 16.81 5.21 42.54
CA MET A 785 16.56 5.76 41.20
C MET A 785 17.20 7.13 41.02
N LYS A 786 17.08 8.04 42.00
CA LYS A 786 17.72 9.34 41.95
C LYS A 786 19.25 9.23 41.90
N GLN A 787 19.83 8.27 42.63
CA GLN A 787 21.24 8.01 42.58
C GLN A 787 21.67 7.46 41.21
N PHE A 788 20.93 6.54 40.66
CA PHE A 788 21.15 5.99 39.32
C PHE A 788 21.21 7.10 38.25
N VAL A 789 20.27 8.04 38.28
CA VAL A 789 20.25 9.17 37.34
C VAL A 789 21.44 10.13 37.64
N ARG A 790 21.69 10.41 38.90
CA ARG A 790 22.76 11.35 39.32
C ARG A 790 24.16 10.91 38.91
N ASP A 791 24.41 9.61 38.89
CA ASP A 791 25.72 9.04 38.56
C ASP A 791 26.07 9.17 37.08
N HIS A 792 25.05 9.41 36.23
CA HIS A 792 25.19 9.35 34.77
C HIS A 792 24.70 10.60 34.03
N MET A 793 23.88 11.43 34.68
CA MET A 793 23.29 12.61 34.04
C MET A 793 23.63 13.89 34.83
N ALA A 794 23.52 15.02 34.16
CA ALA A 794 23.76 16.34 34.77
C ALA A 794 22.79 16.56 35.95
N LYS A 795 23.24 17.23 37.00
CA LYS A 795 22.53 17.43 38.27
C LYS A 795 21.12 18.02 38.09
N HIS A 796 20.94 18.92 37.13
CA HIS A 796 19.63 19.54 36.86
C HIS A 796 18.62 18.61 36.22
N LYS A 797 19.05 17.46 35.69
CA LYS A 797 18.18 16.41 35.08
C LYS A 797 17.78 15.33 36.08
N VAL A 798 18.25 15.38 37.31
CA VAL A 798 17.85 14.39 38.33
C VAL A 798 16.43 14.70 38.81
N PRO A 799 15.47 13.74 38.69
CA PRO A 799 14.12 13.95 39.17
C PRO A 799 14.06 14.35 40.65
N LYS A 800 13.29 15.38 40.95
CA LYS A 800 12.97 15.76 42.34
C LYS A 800 12.00 14.78 42.96
N TYR A 801 11.00 14.33 42.17
CA TYR A 801 9.99 13.38 42.58
C TYR A 801 10.13 12.10 41.79
N VAL A 802 10.08 10.95 42.44
CA VAL A 802 10.07 9.63 41.79
C VAL A 802 8.88 8.86 42.34
N ASP A 803 8.04 8.35 41.42
CA ASP A 803 6.80 7.68 41.73
C ASP A 803 6.78 6.31 41.10
N PHE A 804 6.62 5.25 41.90
CA PHE A 804 6.44 3.90 41.38
C PHE A 804 4.94 3.62 41.29
N VAL A 805 4.48 3.29 40.09
CA VAL A 805 3.05 3.10 39.75
C VAL A 805 2.82 1.79 39.05
N ASP A 806 1.59 1.25 39.16
CA ASP A 806 1.23 0.00 38.49
C ASP A 806 0.82 0.23 37.01
N ALA A 807 0.31 1.42 36.69
CA ALA A 807 -0.10 1.79 35.33
C ALA A 807 -0.09 3.31 35.13
N PHE A 808 0.09 3.75 33.89
CA PHE A 808 -0.12 5.15 33.50
C PHE A 808 -1.56 5.41 33.06
N PRO A 809 -2.10 6.62 33.30
CA PRO A 809 -3.38 7.01 32.73
C PRO A 809 -3.27 7.10 31.20
N MET A 810 -4.15 6.39 30.50
CA MET A 810 -4.15 6.33 29.03
C MET A 810 -5.53 6.68 28.47
N ASN A 811 -5.55 7.16 27.24
CA ASN A 811 -6.78 7.29 26.47
C ASN A 811 -7.17 5.95 25.80
N ALA A 812 -8.33 5.94 25.12
CA ALA A 812 -8.84 4.74 24.44
C ALA A 812 -7.94 4.23 23.28
N ALA A 813 -7.07 5.08 22.74
CA ALA A 813 -6.11 4.73 21.71
C ALA A 813 -4.77 4.22 22.31
N GLY A 814 -4.67 4.05 23.63
CA GLY A 814 -3.45 3.60 24.30
C GLY A 814 -2.40 4.70 24.51
N LYS A 815 -2.74 5.97 24.27
CA LYS A 815 -1.81 7.10 24.46
C LYS A 815 -1.82 7.55 25.90
N ILE A 816 -0.62 7.69 26.48
CA ILE A 816 -0.40 8.17 27.85
C ILE A 816 -0.81 9.63 27.97
N LEU A 817 -1.54 9.93 29.06
CA LEU A 817 -2.09 11.25 29.34
C LEU A 817 -1.20 11.99 30.35
N LYS A 818 -0.08 12.59 29.90
CA LYS A 818 0.86 13.32 30.77
C LYS A 818 0.22 14.45 31.57
N TYR A 819 -0.80 15.13 31.02
CA TYR A 819 -1.52 16.16 31.74
C TYR A 819 -2.24 15.60 32.99
N ARG A 820 -2.84 14.40 32.88
CA ARG A 820 -3.45 13.70 34.00
C ARG A 820 -2.41 13.29 35.05
N MET A 821 -1.26 12.82 34.60
CA MET A 821 -0.13 12.49 35.49
C MET A 821 0.34 13.74 36.25
N ARG A 822 0.43 14.91 35.56
CA ARG A 822 0.74 16.20 36.17
C ARG A 822 -0.29 16.59 37.22
N GLU A 823 -1.59 16.48 36.92
CA GLU A 823 -2.68 16.73 37.88
C GLU A 823 -2.55 15.83 39.14
N MET A 824 -2.35 14.53 38.92
CA MET A 824 -2.16 13.56 40.01
C MET A 824 -0.91 13.87 40.86
N ALA A 825 0.19 14.27 40.23
CA ALA A 825 1.41 14.63 40.92
C ALA A 825 1.24 15.95 41.75
N ILE A 826 0.57 16.95 41.18
CA ILE A 826 0.24 18.21 41.89
C ILE A 826 -0.57 17.91 43.16
N GLU A 827 -1.57 17.05 43.08
CA GLU A 827 -2.39 16.64 44.21
C GLU A 827 -1.57 15.86 45.25
N LYS A 828 -0.84 14.82 44.78
CA LYS A 828 -0.04 13.93 45.62
C LYS A 828 1.04 14.66 46.41
N TYR A 829 1.74 15.58 45.78
CA TYR A 829 2.86 16.31 46.36
C TYR A 829 2.47 17.67 46.98
N GLY A 830 1.20 18.02 46.95
CA GLY A 830 0.68 19.24 47.55
C GLY A 830 1.17 20.53 46.89
N LEU A 831 1.30 20.52 45.53
CA LEU A 831 1.90 21.59 44.72
C LEU A 831 0.87 22.65 44.26
N GLN A 832 -0.33 22.67 44.81
CA GLN A 832 -1.39 23.58 44.39
C GLN A 832 -1.02 25.06 44.52
N LYS A 833 -0.21 25.43 45.55
CA LYS A 833 0.26 26.80 45.72
C LYS A 833 1.22 27.24 44.63
N ALA A 834 2.15 26.36 44.26
CA ALA A 834 3.08 26.61 43.18
C ALA A 834 2.38 26.70 41.81
N ASN A 835 1.32 25.90 41.64
CA ASN A 835 0.50 25.91 40.43
C ASN A 835 -0.38 27.17 40.27
N ALA A 836 -0.65 27.90 41.38
CA ALA A 836 -1.45 29.12 41.39
C ALA A 836 -0.62 30.39 41.07
N VAL A 837 0.70 30.27 40.94
CA VAL A 837 1.56 31.39 40.54
C VAL A 837 1.48 31.54 39.01
N GLU A 838 0.76 32.58 38.56
CA GLU A 838 0.76 32.97 37.15
C GLU A 838 2.22 33.37 36.78
N THR A 839 2.86 32.59 35.95
CA THR A 839 4.10 33.01 35.27
C THR A 839 3.70 33.84 34.07
N ALA A 840 4.24 35.05 33.96
CA ALA A 840 4.02 36.01 32.90
C ALA A 840 4.55 35.49 31.56
#